data_9d259731343dee48444d324bfd8ced0d
#
_entry.id   9d259731343dee48444d324bfd8ced0d
#
_cell.length_a   1.000
_cell.length_b   1.000
_cell.length_c   1.000
_cell.angle_alpha   90.00
_cell.angle_beta   90.00
_cell.angle_gamma   90.00
#
_symmetry.space_group_name_H-M   'P 1'
#
loop_
_entity.id
_entity.type
_entity.pdbx_description
1 polymer ?
#
loop_
_entity_poly.entity_id
_entity_poly.type
_entity_poly.pdbx_seq_one_letter_code
_entity_poly.pdbx_strand_id
1 'polypeptide(L)'
;MKRFVELILVGTLICLLLVQAGCLEEAQKRAVNESARDIPVAYDVDVVVVGGTTGGVAAAVEAAQQGAKVFLAAQRPYLGADLCGPYRLWLEPGEKPTSLLARKLFMQSPAMPMQVKRTLDEALLEAGVEFLFGCYATDVLRDDDGRIAGIVMANRSGRQAVRAKVVIDATPRASVARMAGATFGPYSEGKHTFKRIVVGGEVRTGTDIQARKVPSLIQVTGGSGREAIEYTLKISMKDGSFESFAQAEQIARDKTWHPGQVDASERLFQIPPDPMKGKKSLSGVWPGADKVDMDVFRPRDTKCLFVLGGCADISREAAEKLLRPLELMKLGSRIGAAAASEAQGLSGPRNVRLGGRAAVPVTAGDVRENLSGIGRTLTEPSRIHTDKQAVPILGEVNVVVVGGGTGGAPAGISAARQGAKTLVLEYLHGLGGVGTMGLISKYYYGYIKGFTKEIDEGIAGFGADVKREGGGWNIERKKEWYRSELRKAGADIWFGVLGCGAFVEGGRVKGVVVATPEGRGVILAKVVIDSTGNADIAAVAGAKCTYTNGAGVAVQGAGLPPYKLGTGYTNTDWTFIDDTDVVDVWRAFVVAKEKFKDVYDLGQLVDTRERRRIVGDFVMSPMDISNNRTYPDTIVIARSNFDSHGFTIHPVFMLKPPDRKEIYVNVPYRCLLPKGLDGILVTGLGVSAHRDAMPVIRMQPDIQNQGYAAGVAAAMVVESGKSVRQIDIKALQKHLVEKDNLPERVLTDKDSFPLPKEKIAQAVERVVNNFDGLEVVLAQLQDAIPLLRRAYEAADSEKAKLAYAHILGMLGEPTGADTLAEAVKSRDWDKGWNYTGMGQYGMSLSELDSLIVALGRTRSKQALGPILEKVKQLDAGSEFSHCRAVAIALETLGDTAAAKSLAEFLEKPGITGHAFIDIDAARHRTPPGPEDTLTRNQSLRELVLARALYRCGDYEGIGEKILKEYARDLRGHYARHARTVLKDKKDK
;
A
#
# COMPACT_ATOMS: atom_id res chain seq x y z
N MET A 1 51.10 44.29 -34.68
CA MET A 1 51.04 43.73 -33.30
C MET A 1 49.77 44.12 -32.52
N LYS A 2 49.33 45.38 -32.43
CA LYS A 2 48.05 45.74 -31.75
C LYS A 2 46.81 45.02 -32.26
N ARG A 3 46.54 44.94 -33.54
CA ARG A 3 45.39 44.24 -34.09
C ARG A 3 45.41 42.70 -33.87
N PHE A 4 46.55 42.11 -33.72
CA PHE A 4 46.69 40.67 -33.46
C PHE A 4 46.39 40.32 -31.99
N VAL A 5 46.75 41.23 -31.05
CA VAL A 5 46.43 41.10 -29.63
C VAL A 5 44.92 41.32 -29.35
N GLU A 6 44.28 42.25 -30.05
CA GLU A 6 42.83 42.48 -29.96
C GLU A 6 42.02 41.30 -30.52
N LEU A 7 42.49 40.65 -31.58
CA LEU A 7 41.81 39.44 -32.11
C LEU A 7 41.96 38.24 -31.16
N ILE A 8 43.08 38.08 -30.46
CA ILE A 8 43.31 37.02 -29.47
C ILE A 8 42.46 37.28 -28.21
N LEU A 9 42.35 38.55 -27.76
CA LEU A 9 41.49 38.92 -26.62
C LEU A 9 40.00 38.75 -26.92
N VAL A 10 39.54 39.09 -28.11
CA VAL A 10 38.16 38.85 -28.52
C VAL A 10 37.87 37.36 -28.70
N GLY A 11 38.85 36.57 -29.26
CA GLY A 11 38.72 35.12 -29.37
C GLY A 11 38.67 34.42 -28.02
N THR A 12 39.52 34.84 -27.06
CA THR A 12 39.47 34.32 -25.67
C THR A 12 38.19 34.74 -24.91
N LEU A 13 37.68 35.94 -25.13
CA LEU A 13 36.44 36.39 -24.51
C LEU A 13 35.22 35.65 -25.11
N ILE A 14 35.21 35.37 -26.41
CA ILE A 14 34.19 34.54 -27.06
C ILE A 14 34.27 33.09 -26.62
N CYS A 15 35.49 32.51 -26.47
CA CYS A 15 35.65 31.16 -25.86
C CYS A 15 35.22 31.12 -24.40
N LEU A 16 35.52 32.15 -23.58
CA LEU A 16 35.06 32.22 -22.19
C LEU A 16 33.55 32.41 -22.11
N LEU A 17 32.94 33.20 -23.00
CA LEU A 17 31.48 33.34 -23.09
C LEU A 17 30.81 32.06 -23.61
N LEU A 18 31.41 31.33 -24.54
CA LEU A 18 30.94 30.03 -25.01
C LEU A 18 31.12 28.94 -23.97
N VAL A 19 32.19 28.95 -23.18
CA VAL A 19 32.41 28.06 -22.05
C VAL A 19 31.46 28.42 -20.89
N GLN A 20 31.21 29.70 -20.63
CA GLN A 20 30.18 30.11 -19.67
C GLN A 20 28.76 29.84 -20.17
N ALA A 21 28.49 29.99 -21.47
CA ALA A 21 27.18 29.59 -22.06
C ALA A 21 27.04 28.07 -22.06
N GLY A 22 28.09 27.31 -22.34
CA GLY A 22 28.12 25.86 -22.22
C GLY A 22 27.99 25.37 -20.76
N CYS A 23 28.59 26.07 -19.80
CA CYS A 23 28.39 25.79 -18.37
C CYS A 23 27.03 26.28 -17.84
N LEU A 24 26.36 27.22 -18.50
CA LEU A 24 24.99 27.65 -18.22
C LEU A 24 23.94 26.75 -18.91
N GLU A 25 24.31 26.02 -20.00
CA GLU A 25 23.50 24.95 -20.57
C GLU A 25 23.62 23.63 -19.77
N GLU A 26 24.61 23.49 -18.89
CA GLU A 26 24.66 22.39 -17.94
C GLU A 26 23.59 22.58 -16.86
N ALA A 27 22.37 22.09 -17.24
CA ALA A 27 21.30 21.79 -16.32
C ALA A 27 20.37 22.93 -15.88
N GLN A 28 19.71 23.59 -16.79
CA GLN A 28 18.29 23.86 -16.51
C GLN A 28 17.59 22.50 -16.47
N LYS A 29 17.53 21.87 -15.27
CA LYS A 29 16.87 20.57 -15.08
C LYS A 29 15.44 20.73 -15.59
N ARG A 30 15.07 19.96 -16.61
CA ARG A 30 13.69 19.90 -17.12
C ARG A 30 12.75 19.63 -15.97
N ALA A 31 11.66 20.36 -15.88
CA ALA A 31 10.70 20.25 -14.79
C ALA A 31 9.27 20.31 -15.30
N VAL A 32 8.32 19.86 -14.52
CA VAL A 32 6.89 20.01 -14.74
C VAL A 32 6.28 21.00 -13.75
N ASN A 33 5.10 21.54 -14.11
CA ASN A 33 4.38 22.48 -13.26
C ASN A 33 3.69 21.77 -12.07
N GLU A 34 3.80 22.36 -10.89
CA GLU A 34 2.97 22.11 -9.72
C GLU A 34 2.22 23.40 -9.36
N SER A 35 0.91 23.41 -9.44
CA SER A 35 0.07 24.56 -9.07
C SER A 35 0.16 24.85 -7.56
N ALA A 36 -0.13 26.08 -7.19
CA ALA A 36 -0.23 26.51 -5.79
C ALA A 36 -1.22 25.61 -5.02
N ARG A 37 -0.86 25.24 -3.79
CA ARG A 37 -1.64 24.31 -2.97
C ARG A 37 -1.37 24.42 -1.49
N ASP A 38 -2.25 23.86 -0.68
CA ASP A 38 -2.15 23.87 0.78
C ASP A 38 -1.80 22.48 1.28
N ILE A 39 -0.60 22.30 1.82
CA ILE A 39 -0.09 21.03 2.35
C ILE A 39 -0.57 20.88 3.80
N PRO A 40 -1.29 19.77 4.15
CA PRO A 40 -1.74 19.53 5.51
C PRO A 40 -0.55 19.26 6.43
N VAL A 41 -0.58 19.83 7.65
CA VAL A 41 0.40 19.58 8.71
C VAL A 41 -0.04 18.34 9.48
N ALA A 42 0.77 17.29 9.44
CA ALA A 42 0.55 16.06 10.19
C ALA A 42 1.03 16.17 11.63
N TYR A 43 2.20 16.76 11.84
CA TYR A 43 2.84 16.88 13.13
C TYR A 43 3.45 18.27 13.31
N ASP A 44 3.43 18.74 14.58
CA ASP A 44 4.11 19.94 15.03
C ASP A 44 4.93 19.55 16.27
N VAL A 45 6.27 19.52 16.13
CA VAL A 45 7.18 18.91 17.11
C VAL A 45 8.40 19.81 17.37
N ASP A 46 9.17 19.50 18.40
CA ASP A 46 10.45 20.17 18.66
C ASP A 46 11.55 19.61 17.76
N VAL A 47 11.60 18.28 17.63
CA VAL A 47 12.61 17.58 16.84
C VAL A 47 11.95 16.60 15.86
N VAL A 48 12.32 16.66 14.59
CA VAL A 48 11.98 15.62 13.62
C VAL A 48 13.23 14.82 13.25
N VAL A 49 13.14 13.48 13.33
CA VAL A 49 14.17 12.55 12.88
C VAL A 49 13.73 11.92 11.56
N VAL A 50 14.55 12.02 10.53
CA VAL A 50 14.31 11.43 9.21
C VAL A 50 15.25 10.26 9.00
N GLY A 51 14.70 9.05 9.01
CA GLY A 51 15.44 7.79 8.86
C GLY A 51 15.35 6.89 10.08
N GLY A 52 14.76 5.70 9.88
CA GLY A 52 14.58 4.66 10.91
C GLY A 52 15.82 3.79 11.13
N THR A 53 17.03 4.39 11.23
CA THR A 53 18.27 3.69 11.58
C THR A 53 18.38 3.48 13.09
N THR A 54 19.26 2.59 13.54
CA THR A 54 19.54 2.40 14.98
C THR A 54 20.01 3.71 15.65
N GLY A 55 20.83 4.49 14.93
CA GLY A 55 21.23 5.82 15.40
C GLY A 55 20.08 6.82 15.42
N GLY A 56 19.20 6.81 14.41
CA GLY A 56 18.01 7.67 14.36
C GLY A 56 17.04 7.38 15.51
N VAL A 57 16.81 6.10 15.83
CA VAL A 57 16.00 5.69 16.98
C VAL A 57 16.65 6.14 18.30
N ALA A 58 17.97 5.92 18.46
CA ALA A 58 18.69 6.37 19.66
C ALA A 58 18.62 7.90 19.83
N ALA A 59 18.69 8.66 18.73
CA ALA A 59 18.55 10.12 18.74
C ALA A 59 17.12 10.55 19.14
N ALA A 60 16.11 9.88 18.61
CA ALA A 60 14.71 10.19 18.93
C ALA A 60 14.39 9.90 20.39
N VAL A 61 14.81 8.72 20.91
CA VAL A 61 14.64 8.35 22.31
C VAL A 61 15.30 9.34 23.25
N GLU A 62 16.56 9.67 22.99
CA GLU A 62 17.31 10.60 23.84
C GLU A 62 16.69 12.00 23.81
N ALA A 63 16.31 12.50 22.64
CA ALA A 63 15.66 13.82 22.54
C ALA A 63 14.34 13.86 23.33
N ALA A 64 13.54 12.79 23.28
CA ALA A 64 12.30 12.68 24.04
C ALA A 64 12.56 12.60 25.56
N GLN A 65 13.58 11.86 25.99
CA GLN A 65 14.00 11.80 27.41
C GLN A 65 14.49 13.14 27.96
N GLN A 66 15.00 14.04 27.07
CA GLN A 66 15.34 15.41 27.39
C GLN A 66 14.13 16.37 27.34
N GLY A 67 12.91 15.84 27.20
CA GLY A 67 11.64 16.57 27.22
C GLY A 67 11.22 17.22 25.91
N ALA A 68 11.87 16.91 24.78
CA ALA A 68 11.44 17.38 23.46
C ALA A 68 10.26 16.55 22.94
N LYS A 69 9.29 17.20 22.26
CA LYS A 69 8.30 16.52 21.45
C LYS A 69 8.96 16.05 20.16
N VAL A 70 8.92 14.73 19.87
CA VAL A 70 9.68 14.12 18.77
C VAL A 70 8.77 13.35 17.82
N PHE A 71 9.01 13.48 16.50
CA PHE A 71 8.46 12.62 15.46
C PHE A 71 9.57 11.97 14.64
N LEU A 72 9.46 10.67 14.35
CA LEU A 72 10.40 9.95 13.50
C LEU A 72 9.71 9.46 12.21
N ALA A 73 10.24 9.89 11.05
CA ALA A 73 9.81 9.44 9.73
C ALA A 73 10.70 8.29 9.23
N ALA A 74 10.19 7.06 9.21
CA ALA A 74 10.91 5.90 8.70
C ALA A 74 10.49 5.58 7.27
N GLN A 75 11.45 5.51 6.34
CA GLN A 75 11.19 5.21 4.94
C GLN A 75 10.78 3.74 4.71
N ARG A 76 11.37 2.80 5.48
CA ARG A 76 11.07 1.37 5.40
C ARG A 76 9.83 1.03 6.24
N PRO A 77 9.16 -0.11 5.98
CA PRO A 77 8.07 -0.60 6.82
C PRO A 77 8.55 -1.14 8.18
N TYR A 78 9.76 -0.76 8.60
CA TYR A 78 10.39 -1.17 9.85
C TYR A 78 11.50 -0.21 10.28
N LEU A 79 11.91 -0.28 11.56
CA LEU A 79 13.09 0.37 12.12
C LEU A 79 14.33 -0.55 12.08
N GLY A 80 15.53 0.01 12.23
CA GLY A 80 16.79 -0.71 12.08
C GLY A 80 17.21 -0.89 10.62
N ALA A 81 16.90 0.10 9.77
CA ALA A 81 17.19 0.05 8.33
C ALA A 81 18.68 -0.04 7.98
N ASP A 82 19.57 0.29 8.89
CA ASP A 82 21.03 0.17 8.80
C ASP A 82 21.53 -1.25 9.13
N LEU A 83 20.74 -2.04 9.88
CA LEU A 83 21.00 -3.44 10.19
C LEU A 83 20.26 -4.38 9.25
N CYS A 84 18.93 -4.29 9.22
CA CYS A 84 18.08 -5.22 8.48
C CYS A 84 18.12 -5.00 6.96
N GLY A 85 18.20 -3.74 6.50
CA GLY A 85 18.25 -3.43 5.06
C GLY A 85 19.50 -3.99 4.35
N PRO A 86 20.71 -3.67 4.78
CA PRO A 86 21.95 -4.24 4.25
C PRO A 86 22.30 -5.60 4.88
N TYR A 87 21.49 -6.15 5.76
CA TYR A 87 21.67 -7.43 6.44
C TYR A 87 22.93 -7.53 7.33
N ARG A 88 23.32 -6.42 7.97
CA ARG A 88 24.52 -6.34 8.84
C ARG A 88 24.18 -6.67 10.31
N LEU A 89 23.69 -7.86 10.55
CA LEU A 89 23.05 -8.30 11.80
C LEU A 89 24.03 -8.80 12.89
N TRP A 90 25.36 -8.72 12.69
CA TRP A 90 26.36 -9.21 13.63
C TRP A 90 27.29 -8.11 14.13
N LEU A 91 27.86 -8.36 15.32
CA LEU A 91 28.95 -7.59 15.88
C LEU A 91 30.29 -8.14 15.37
N GLU A 92 31.26 -7.27 15.08
CA GLU A 92 32.62 -7.69 14.76
C GLU A 92 33.40 -8.02 16.05
N PRO A 93 34.49 -8.81 15.96
CA PRO A 93 35.31 -9.16 17.13
C PRO A 93 35.75 -7.92 17.91
N GLY A 94 35.52 -7.93 19.23
CA GLY A 94 35.87 -6.82 20.13
C GLY A 94 34.75 -5.80 20.36
N GLU A 95 33.69 -5.76 19.55
CA GLU A 95 32.53 -4.93 19.80
C GLU A 95 31.68 -5.48 20.96
N LYS A 96 31.38 -4.60 21.96
CA LYS A 96 30.57 -5.00 23.13
C LYS A 96 29.44 -4.00 23.35
N PRO A 97 28.16 -4.45 23.41
CA PRO A 97 27.01 -3.60 23.67
C PRO A 97 27.07 -3.08 25.11
N THR A 98 27.06 -1.75 25.26
CA THR A 98 27.16 -1.07 26.58
C THR A 98 25.82 -0.48 27.02
N SER A 99 25.05 0.12 26.11
CA SER A 99 23.73 0.68 26.43
C SER A 99 22.67 -0.41 26.59
N LEU A 100 21.57 -0.09 27.30
CA LEU A 100 20.45 -1.01 27.46
C LEU A 100 19.85 -1.40 26.10
N LEU A 101 19.64 -0.44 25.22
CA LEU A 101 19.11 -0.65 23.87
C LEU A 101 20.04 -1.58 23.06
N ALA A 102 21.36 -1.33 23.08
CA ALA A 102 22.32 -2.17 22.39
C ALA A 102 22.34 -3.62 22.92
N ARG A 103 22.23 -3.81 24.23
CA ARG A 103 22.13 -5.15 24.84
C ARG A 103 20.86 -5.88 24.46
N LYS A 104 19.71 -5.19 24.42
CA LYS A 104 18.43 -5.74 23.95
C LYS A 104 18.51 -6.14 22.46
N LEU A 105 19.16 -5.33 21.60
CA LEU A 105 19.32 -5.64 20.17
C LEU A 105 20.23 -6.83 19.90
N PHE A 106 21.35 -6.92 20.61
CA PHE A 106 22.39 -7.94 20.40
C PHE A 106 22.44 -8.96 21.55
N MET A 107 21.27 -9.42 22.03
CA MET A 107 21.21 -10.57 22.96
C MET A 107 21.83 -11.82 22.36
N GLN A 108 21.82 -11.90 21.02
CA GLN A 108 22.54 -12.89 20.21
C GLN A 108 23.20 -12.20 19.01
N SER A 109 24.27 -12.79 18.47
CA SER A 109 24.94 -12.32 17.26
C SER A 109 25.18 -13.51 16.32
N PRO A 110 24.61 -13.54 15.10
CA PRO A 110 23.75 -12.49 14.49
C PRO A 110 22.43 -12.27 15.20
N ALA A 111 21.98 -11.00 15.24
CA ALA A 111 20.65 -10.66 15.72
C ALA A 111 19.57 -11.12 14.72
N MET A 112 18.39 -11.47 15.21
CA MET A 112 17.26 -11.76 14.31
C MET A 112 16.58 -10.47 13.86
N PRO A 113 16.16 -10.36 12.58
CA PRO A 113 15.46 -9.18 12.08
C PRO A 113 14.24 -8.79 12.90
N MET A 114 13.39 -9.76 13.28
CA MET A 114 12.23 -9.51 14.15
C MET A 114 12.62 -8.87 15.48
N GLN A 115 13.65 -9.42 16.14
CA GLN A 115 14.15 -8.90 17.42
C GLN A 115 14.60 -7.44 17.29
N VAL A 116 15.37 -7.13 16.24
CA VAL A 116 15.83 -5.76 15.99
C VAL A 116 14.65 -4.81 15.78
N LYS A 117 13.74 -5.17 14.87
CA LYS A 117 12.59 -4.33 14.49
C LYS A 117 11.65 -4.06 15.66
N ARG A 118 11.34 -5.12 16.46
CA ARG A 118 10.46 -5.02 17.62
C ARG A 118 11.09 -4.21 18.75
N THR A 119 12.36 -4.47 19.07
CA THR A 119 13.07 -3.72 20.13
C THR A 119 13.15 -2.23 19.84
N LEU A 120 13.33 -1.84 18.58
CA LEU A 120 13.36 -0.42 18.20
C LEU A 120 11.97 0.23 18.24
N ASP A 121 10.92 -0.49 17.85
CA ASP A 121 9.54 0.00 18.02
C ASP A 121 9.23 0.23 19.52
N GLU A 122 9.54 -0.76 20.37
CA GLU A 122 9.36 -0.68 21.83
C GLU A 122 10.10 0.54 22.42
N ALA A 123 11.34 0.78 22.00
CA ALA A 123 12.13 1.91 22.50
C ALA A 123 11.49 3.26 22.18
N LEU A 124 10.91 3.43 21.00
CA LEU A 124 10.19 4.66 20.65
C LEU A 124 8.86 4.78 21.41
N LEU A 125 8.09 3.70 21.52
CA LEU A 125 6.83 3.68 22.26
C LEU A 125 7.02 3.98 23.75
N GLU A 126 8.00 3.33 24.38
CA GLU A 126 8.36 3.57 25.81
C GLU A 126 8.81 5.04 26.05
N ALA A 127 9.47 5.65 25.08
CA ALA A 127 9.90 7.04 25.15
C ALA A 127 8.81 8.06 24.77
N GLY A 128 7.63 7.63 24.35
CA GLY A 128 6.53 8.50 23.89
C GLY A 128 6.82 9.21 22.57
N VAL A 129 7.70 8.65 21.72
CA VAL A 129 8.02 9.20 20.41
C VAL A 129 6.97 8.78 19.40
N GLU A 130 6.39 9.74 18.68
CA GLU A 130 5.53 9.45 17.53
C GLU A 130 6.38 9.04 16.33
N PHE A 131 5.97 8.01 15.59
CA PHE A 131 6.68 7.55 14.40
C PHE A 131 5.76 6.88 13.39
N LEU A 132 6.16 6.94 12.11
CA LEU A 132 5.43 6.29 11.01
C LEU A 132 6.39 5.58 10.06
N PHE A 133 5.88 4.51 9.43
CA PHE A 133 6.58 3.74 8.38
C PHE A 133 6.19 4.21 6.98
N GLY A 134 7.04 3.90 5.99
CA GLY A 134 6.77 4.21 4.59
C GLY A 134 6.74 5.71 4.27
N CYS A 135 7.40 6.54 5.09
CA CYS A 135 7.45 7.99 4.95
C CYS A 135 8.74 8.44 4.28
N TYR A 136 8.63 9.05 3.11
CA TYR A 136 9.73 9.60 2.32
C TYR A 136 9.79 11.10 2.49
N ALA A 137 10.90 11.66 2.96
CA ALA A 137 11.11 13.09 2.92
C ALA A 137 11.22 13.55 1.46
N THR A 138 10.41 14.53 1.06
CA THR A 138 10.33 15.01 -0.33
C THR A 138 10.82 16.44 -0.49
N ASP A 139 10.69 17.24 0.55
CA ASP A 139 11.09 18.65 0.55
C ASP A 139 11.40 19.11 1.98
N VAL A 140 12.03 20.27 2.13
CA VAL A 140 12.31 20.92 3.41
C VAL A 140 11.48 22.18 3.59
N LEU A 141 11.09 22.44 4.82
CA LEU A 141 10.40 23.65 5.23
C LEU A 141 11.41 24.68 5.78
N ARG A 142 11.15 25.96 5.52
CA ARG A 142 11.94 27.08 6.05
C ARG A 142 11.03 28.10 6.68
N ASP A 143 11.55 28.78 7.70
CA ASP A 143 10.92 29.97 8.32
C ASP A 143 11.39 31.27 7.68
N ASP A 144 10.91 32.40 8.20
CA ASP A 144 11.28 33.74 7.72
C ASP A 144 12.78 34.04 7.88
N ASP A 145 13.45 33.44 8.86
CA ASP A 145 14.88 33.59 9.10
C ASP A 145 15.73 32.67 8.21
N GLY A 146 15.09 31.92 7.31
CA GLY A 146 15.73 30.95 6.43
C GLY A 146 16.23 29.68 7.13
N ARG A 147 15.91 29.48 8.42
CA ARG A 147 16.22 28.25 9.16
C ARG A 147 15.37 27.10 8.65
N ILE A 148 15.90 25.89 8.75
CA ILE A 148 15.07 24.71 8.53
C ILE A 148 13.98 24.66 9.61
N ALA A 149 12.73 24.52 9.18
CA ALA A 149 11.52 24.56 10.01
C ALA A 149 10.72 23.24 9.90
N GLY A 150 11.35 22.17 9.44
CA GLY A 150 10.75 20.87 9.28
C GLY A 150 10.90 20.28 7.87
N ILE A 151 10.08 19.28 7.56
CA ILE A 151 10.10 18.56 6.29
C ILE A 151 8.70 18.45 5.70
N VAL A 152 8.61 18.14 4.40
CA VAL A 152 7.44 17.54 3.79
C VAL A 152 7.75 16.09 3.50
N MET A 153 6.81 15.21 3.83
CA MET A 153 6.91 13.77 3.56
C MET A 153 5.79 13.31 2.62
N ALA A 154 6.08 12.29 1.80
CA ALA A 154 5.09 11.53 1.06
C ALA A 154 5.01 10.10 1.60
N ASN A 155 3.80 9.58 1.70
CA ASN A 155 3.48 8.21 2.08
C ASN A 155 2.18 7.76 1.40
N ARG A 156 1.64 6.60 1.75
CA ARG A 156 0.42 6.08 1.10
C ARG A 156 -0.85 6.89 1.41
N SER A 157 -0.84 7.72 2.45
CA SER A 157 -1.91 8.70 2.73
C SER A 157 -1.75 10.02 1.94
N GLY A 158 -0.70 10.15 1.12
CA GLY A 158 -0.41 11.32 0.32
C GLY A 158 0.74 12.14 0.87
N ARG A 159 0.70 13.47 0.67
CA ARG A 159 1.78 14.40 1.05
C ARG A 159 1.37 15.22 2.25
N GLN A 160 2.26 15.30 3.25
CA GLN A 160 2.02 16.03 4.51
C GLN A 160 3.29 16.74 4.97
N ALA A 161 3.09 17.85 5.70
CA ALA A 161 4.15 18.60 6.36
C ALA A 161 4.34 18.13 7.82
N VAL A 162 5.58 18.15 8.27
CA VAL A 162 5.98 18.04 9.68
C VAL A 162 6.74 19.30 10.04
N ARG A 163 6.16 20.15 10.88
CA ARG A 163 6.85 21.34 11.41
C ARG A 163 7.74 20.92 12.56
N ALA A 164 8.97 21.47 12.60
CA ALA A 164 9.92 21.19 13.66
C ALA A 164 10.88 22.36 13.88
N LYS A 165 11.42 22.50 15.09
CA LYS A 165 12.45 23.47 15.42
C LYS A 165 13.83 22.99 14.97
N VAL A 166 14.09 21.67 15.06
CA VAL A 166 15.36 21.04 14.68
C VAL A 166 15.09 19.76 13.89
N VAL A 167 15.92 19.50 12.89
CA VAL A 167 15.87 18.29 12.05
C VAL A 167 17.12 17.44 12.24
N ILE A 168 16.96 16.14 12.41
CA ILE A 168 18.05 15.15 12.40
C ILE A 168 17.90 14.31 11.14
N ASP A 169 18.83 14.44 10.21
CA ASP A 169 18.93 13.63 9.00
C ASP A 169 19.73 12.35 9.29
N ALA A 170 19.05 11.27 9.57
CA ALA A 170 19.60 9.92 9.76
C ALA A 170 19.48 9.06 8.49
N THR A 171 19.30 9.68 7.32
CA THR A 171 19.25 8.96 6.04
C THR A 171 20.66 8.56 5.56
N PRO A 172 20.82 7.45 4.82
CA PRO A 172 22.14 6.97 4.42
C PRO A 172 22.97 7.93 3.58
N ARG A 173 22.29 8.80 2.80
CA ARG A 173 22.91 9.75 1.87
C ARG A 173 22.72 11.22 2.29
N ALA A 174 22.32 11.49 3.54
CA ALA A 174 21.98 12.83 4.02
C ALA A 174 20.99 13.56 3.08
N SER A 175 19.89 12.91 2.76
CA SER A 175 18.93 13.36 1.76
C SER A 175 18.27 14.68 2.14
N VAL A 176 17.97 14.88 3.43
CA VAL A 176 17.38 16.13 3.92
C VAL A 176 18.37 17.28 3.81
N ALA A 177 19.66 17.03 4.16
CA ALA A 177 20.71 18.03 4.04
C ALA A 177 20.93 18.42 2.56
N ARG A 178 20.86 17.46 1.62
CA ARG A 178 20.93 17.74 0.18
C ARG A 178 19.74 18.59 -0.29
N MET A 179 18.52 18.22 0.10
CA MET A 179 17.33 19.01 -0.21
C MET A 179 17.37 20.40 0.43
N ALA A 180 18.02 20.53 1.59
CA ALA A 180 18.25 21.80 2.24
C ALA A 180 19.32 22.67 1.56
N GLY A 181 20.01 22.15 0.54
CA GLY A 181 21.04 22.88 -0.19
C GLY A 181 22.41 22.91 0.52
N ALA A 182 22.65 21.98 1.46
CA ALA A 182 23.98 21.84 2.06
C ALA A 182 25.02 21.46 1.01
N THR A 183 26.24 21.97 1.15
CA THR A 183 27.35 21.69 0.23
C THR A 183 27.94 20.32 0.50
N PHE A 184 28.15 19.53 -0.56
CA PHE A 184 28.79 18.20 -0.51
C PHE A 184 30.06 18.16 -1.37
N GLY A 185 30.92 17.19 -1.11
CA GLY A 185 31.96 16.79 -2.04
C GLY A 185 31.35 16.18 -3.33
N PRO A 186 32.14 16.11 -4.42
CA PRO A 186 31.67 15.49 -5.66
C PRO A 186 31.50 13.98 -5.50
N TYR A 187 30.45 13.41 -6.09
CA TYR A 187 30.34 11.98 -6.35
C TYR A 187 30.96 11.74 -7.72
N SER A 188 32.23 11.33 -7.75
CA SER A 188 32.97 11.16 -9.00
C SER A 188 32.47 9.96 -9.82
N GLU A 189 32.52 10.07 -11.15
CA GLU A 189 32.40 8.92 -12.03
C GLU A 189 33.52 7.92 -11.77
N GLY A 190 33.26 6.62 -11.87
CA GLY A 190 34.24 5.57 -11.68
C GLY A 190 33.73 4.38 -10.87
N LYS A 191 34.69 3.50 -10.48
CA LYS A 191 34.40 2.30 -9.69
C LYS A 191 34.25 2.65 -8.21
N HIS A 192 33.07 2.37 -7.65
CA HIS A 192 32.76 2.53 -6.23
C HIS A 192 32.60 1.18 -5.55
N THR A 193 32.92 1.13 -4.25
CA THR A 193 32.82 -0.09 -3.45
C THR A 193 31.45 -0.19 -2.78
N PHE A 194 30.79 -1.32 -2.97
CA PHE A 194 29.53 -1.67 -2.34
C PHE A 194 29.64 -3.01 -1.62
N LYS A 195 28.83 -3.20 -0.57
CA LYS A 195 28.70 -4.50 0.08
C LYS A 195 27.27 -5.02 -0.07
N ARG A 196 27.14 -6.33 -0.28
CA ARG A 196 25.90 -7.07 -0.33
C ARG A 196 26.05 -8.37 0.44
N ILE A 197 25.05 -8.73 1.25
CA ILE A 197 25.01 -9.99 1.99
C ILE A 197 23.95 -10.91 1.37
N VAL A 198 24.29 -12.18 1.26
CA VAL A 198 23.42 -13.27 0.80
C VAL A 198 23.44 -14.38 1.84
N VAL A 199 22.30 -14.95 2.18
CA VAL A 199 22.15 -16.06 3.11
C VAL A 199 21.88 -17.35 2.34
N GLY A 200 22.74 -18.35 2.53
CA GLY A 200 22.70 -19.61 1.78
C GLY A 200 23.28 -19.49 0.36
N GLY A 201 23.33 -20.60 -0.34
CA GLY A 201 23.98 -20.72 -1.64
C GLY A 201 25.48 -20.91 -1.53
N GLU A 202 26.16 -20.79 -2.67
CA GLU A 202 27.61 -20.93 -2.79
C GLU A 202 28.26 -19.60 -3.10
N VAL A 203 29.54 -19.47 -2.73
CA VAL A 203 30.36 -18.28 -3.02
C VAL A 203 30.44 -18.05 -4.51
N ARG A 204 30.06 -16.85 -4.96
CA ARG A 204 30.27 -16.39 -6.35
C ARG A 204 31.62 -15.71 -6.43
N THR A 205 32.31 -16.03 -7.49
CA THR A 205 33.64 -15.44 -7.82
C THR A 205 33.60 -14.71 -9.17
N GLY A 206 34.53 -13.79 -9.39
CA GLY A 206 34.59 -13.03 -10.64
C GLY A 206 35.41 -11.76 -10.50
N THR A 207 35.49 -11.01 -11.58
CA THR A 207 36.19 -9.71 -11.61
C THR A 207 35.42 -8.69 -10.79
N ASP A 208 36.12 -7.90 -9.97
CA ASP A 208 35.53 -6.87 -9.12
C ASP A 208 34.57 -7.39 -8.01
N ILE A 209 34.77 -8.65 -7.61
CA ILE A 209 34.01 -9.27 -6.53
C ILE A 209 34.95 -9.98 -5.56
N GLN A 210 34.76 -9.72 -4.27
CA GLN A 210 35.40 -10.42 -3.17
C GLN A 210 34.33 -10.94 -2.25
N ALA A 211 34.53 -12.10 -1.64
CA ALA A 211 33.56 -12.70 -0.72
C ALA A 211 34.24 -13.13 0.58
N ARG A 212 33.57 -12.92 1.70
CA ARG A 212 33.93 -13.54 2.99
C ARG A 212 32.72 -14.23 3.59
N LYS A 213 32.91 -15.38 4.18
CA LYS A 213 31.87 -16.04 5.00
C LYS A 213 31.78 -15.34 6.35
N VAL A 214 30.55 -15.07 6.79
CA VAL A 214 30.31 -14.55 8.14
C VAL A 214 30.53 -15.68 9.13
N PRO A 215 31.24 -15.46 10.26
CA PRO A 215 31.63 -16.54 11.19
C PRO A 215 30.48 -17.31 11.84
N SER A 216 29.29 -16.75 11.84
CA SER A 216 28.11 -17.32 12.51
C SER A 216 27.03 -17.72 11.50
N LEU A 217 26.31 -18.81 11.80
CA LEU A 217 25.22 -19.30 10.96
C LEU A 217 23.92 -18.55 11.27
N ILE A 218 23.16 -18.24 10.20
CA ILE A 218 21.78 -17.78 10.31
C ILE A 218 20.88 -19.02 10.46
N GLN A 219 20.10 -19.06 11.54
CA GLN A 219 19.22 -20.19 11.83
C GLN A 219 18.06 -20.27 10.86
N VAL A 220 17.78 -21.45 10.34
CA VAL A 220 16.66 -21.75 9.43
C VAL A 220 15.69 -22.66 10.16
N THR A 221 14.40 -22.41 10.06
CA THR A 221 13.37 -23.20 10.71
C THR A 221 13.40 -24.66 10.24
N GLY A 222 13.47 -25.59 11.20
CA GLY A 222 13.47 -27.03 10.91
C GLY A 222 14.75 -27.59 10.25
N GLY A 223 15.83 -26.80 10.18
CA GLY A 223 17.06 -27.22 9.51
C GLY A 223 18.35 -26.73 10.17
N SER A 224 19.50 -27.16 9.60
CA SER A 224 20.81 -26.61 9.96
C SER A 224 20.89 -25.14 9.54
N GLY A 225 21.54 -24.29 10.33
CA GLY A 225 21.80 -22.90 9.97
C GLY A 225 22.45 -22.74 8.60
N ARG A 226 22.28 -21.58 7.98
CA ARG A 226 22.88 -21.21 6.70
C ARG A 226 24.00 -20.20 6.88
N GLU A 227 25.07 -20.34 6.10
CA GLU A 227 26.13 -19.36 6.04
C GLU A 227 25.62 -18.07 5.42
N ALA A 228 26.02 -16.94 5.98
CA ALA A 228 25.88 -15.64 5.34
C ALA A 228 27.19 -15.30 4.63
N ILE A 229 27.10 -14.83 3.39
CA ILE A 229 28.24 -14.46 2.54
C ILE A 229 28.20 -12.96 2.32
N GLU A 230 29.19 -12.24 2.82
CA GLU A 230 29.39 -10.82 2.54
C GLU A 230 30.21 -10.66 1.27
N TYR A 231 29.60 -10.06 0.26
CA TYR A 231 30.25 -9.67 -0.98
C TYR A 231 30.70 -8.22 -0.93
N THR A 232 31.95 -7.94 -1.31
CA THR A 232 32.46 -6.61 -1.62
C THR A 232 32.61 -6.50 -3.13
N LEU A 233 31.88 -5.54 -3.71
CA LEU A 233 31.72 -5.35 -5.14
C LEU A 233 32.30 -4.00 -5.56
N LYS A 234 33.07 -3.96 -6.64
CA LYS A 234 33.44 -2.71 -7.32
C LYS A 234 32.52 -2.54 -8.53
N ILE A 235 31.66 -1.50 -8.49
CA ILE A 235 30.66 -1.22 -9.51
C ILE A 235 30.93 0.16 -10.10
N SER A 236 30.94 0.26 -11.44
CA SER A 236 31.07 1.55 -12.14
C SER A 236 29.80 2.38 -11.96
N MET A 237 29.96 3.59 -11.46
CA MET A 237 28.92 4.59 -11.28
C MET A 237 29.17 5.74 -12.23
N LYS A 238 28.13 6.22 -12.90
CA LYS A 238 28.18 7.42 -13.73
C LYS A 238 28.21 8.69 -12.88
N ASP A 239 27.38 8.71 -11.84
CA ASP A 239 27.18 9.82 -10.92
C ASP A 239 26.54 9.34 -9.61
N GLY A 240 26.23 10.28 -8.71
CA GLY A 240 25.52 10.03 -7.46
C GLY A 240 23.99 10.08 -7.56
N SER A 241 23.40 9.99 -8.76
CA SER A 241 21.94 10.02 -8.95
C SER A 241 21.26 8.72 -8.48
N PHE A 242 19.99 8.82 -8.15
CA PHE A 242 19.20 7.64 -7.78
C PHE A 242 19.16 6.58 -8.89
N GLU A 243 19.10 6.99 -10.16
CA GLU A 243 19.16 6.09 -11.31
C GLU A 243 20.45 5.26 -11.32
N SER A 244 21.63 5.89 -11.10
CA SER A 244 22.90 5.19 -10.99
C SER A 244 22.93 4.18 -9.84
N PHE A 245 22.37 4.52 -8.69
CA PHE A 245 22.22 3.58 -7.55
C PHE A 245 21.27 2.43 -7.86
N ALA A 246 20.15 2.69 -8.51
CA ALA A 246 19.22 1.64 -8.93
C ALA A 246 19.87 0.64 -9.88
N GLN A 247 20.67 1.11 -10.84
CA GLN A 247 21.44 0.26 -11.74
C GLN A 247 22.53 -0.53 -11.00
N ALA A 248 23.27 0.09 -10.07
CA ALA A 248 24.27 -0.57 -9.24
C ALA A 248 23.63 -1.71 -8.41
N GLU A 249 22.43 -1.52 -7.89
CA GLU A 249 21.70 -2.57 -7.18
C GLU A 249 21.39 -3.77 -8.09
N GLN A 250 20.95 -3.54 -9.33
CA GLN A 250 20.69 -4.62 -10.28
C GLN A 250 21.99 -5.37 -10.65
N ILE A 251 23.08 -4.66 -10.91
CA ILE A 251 24.41 -5.26 -11.19
C ILE A 251 24.89 -6.11 -10.00
N ALA A 252 24.72 -5.62 -8.77
CA ALA A 252 25.12 -6.36 -7.58
C ALA A 252 24.32 -7.67 -7.43
N ARG A 253 23.01 -7.63 -7.71
CA ARG A 253 22.14 -8.82 -7.69
C ARG A 253 22.56 -9.82 -8.78
N ASP A 254 22.83 -9.36 -10.00
CA ASP A 254 23.34 -10.23 -11.10
C ASP A 254 24.61 -10.97 -10.70
N LYS A 255 25.55 -10.27 -10.04
CA LYS A 255 26.85 -10.84 -9.64
C LYS A 255 26.79 -11.81 -8.46
N THR A 256 25.79 -11.66 -7.56
CA THR A 256 25.76 -12.38 -6.28
C THR A 256 24.63 -13.41 -6.17
N TRP A 257 23.71 -13.46 -7.13
CA TRP A 257 22.61 -14.40 -7.13
C TRP A 257 23.07 -15.85 -7.17
N HIS A 258 22.44 -16.70 -6.34
CA HIS A 258 22.61 -18.14 -6.34
C HIS A 258 21.27 -18.84 -6.08
N PRO A 259 20.92 -19.93 -6.81
CA PRO A 259 19.65 -20.65 -6.63
C PRO A 259 19.41 -21.22 -5.23
N GLY A 260 20.47 -21.48 -4.47
CA GLY A 260 20.42 -21.92 -3.07
C GLY A 260 20.25 -20.79 -2.04
N GLN A 261 20.12 -19.53 -2.49
CA GLN A 261 19.84 -18.39 -1.63
C GLN A 261 18.47 -18.55 -0.94
N VAL A 262 18.41 -18.27 0.36
CA VAL A 262 17.16 -18.28 1.14
C VAL A 262 16.75 -16.89 1.60
N ASP A 263 17.69 -15.93 1.64
CA ASP A 263 17.45 -14.52 1.89
C ASP A 263 18.64 -13.68 1.44
N ALA A 264 18.51 -12.37 1.35
CA ALA A 264 19.60 -11.45 1.03
C ALA A 264 19.30 -10.02 1.48
N SER A 265 20.34 -9.19 1.57
CA SER A 265 20.19 -7.77 1.80
C SER A 265 19.25 -7.13 0.76
N GLU A 266 18.35 -6.30 1.24
CA GLU A 266 17.39 -5.57 0.42
C GLU A 266 18.08 -4.48 -0.39
N ARG A 267 19.05 -3.80 0.22
CA ARG A 267 19.81 -2.71 -0.41
C ARG A 267 21.31 -2.89 -0.21
N LEU A 268 22.07 -2.24 -1.05
CA LEU A 268 23.53 -2.18 -0.93
C LEU A 268 23.97 -1.32 0.26
N PHE A 269 25.07 -1.70 0.89
CA PHE A 269 25.78 -0.85 1.83
C PHE A 269 26.94 -0.17 1.11
N GLN A 270 27.08 1.13 1.33
CA GLN A 270 28.19 1.94 0.86
C GLN A 270 28.61 2.92 1.95
N ILE A 271 29.91 3.15 2.08
CA ILE A 271 30.43 4.32 2.79
C ILE A 271 30.36 5.48 1.78
N PRO A 272 29.55 6.52 1.99
CA PRO A 272 29.38 7.59 1.01
C PRO A 272 30.73 8.23 0.66
N PRO A 273 31.12 8.37 -0.62
CA PRO A 273 32.40 8.96 -1.00
C PRO A 273 32.39 10.49 -0.97
N ASP A 274 31.20 11.08 -0.88
CA ASP A 274 30.89 12.49 -1.03
C ASP A 274 30.37 13.09 0.29
N PRO A 275 31.25 13.36 1.31
CA PRO A 275 30.85 13.96 2.57
C PRO A 275 30.33 15.39 2.38
N MET A 276 29.42 15.82 3.25
CA MET A 276 29.00 17.23 3.34
C MET A 276 30.15 18.11 3.82
N LYS A 277 30.05 19.42 3.62
CA LYS A 277 30.92 20.41 4.24
C LYS A 277 30.31 20.84 5.58
N GLY A 278 30.90 20.36 6.66
CA GLY A 278 30.52 20.67 8.03
C GLY A 278 31.04 22.02 8.54
N LYS A 279 30.56 22.44 9.70
CA LYS A 279 31.15 23.62 10.44
C LYS A 279 32.59 23.33 10.82
N LYS A 280 32.91 22.06 11.13
CA LYS A 280 34.27 21.51 11.31
C LYS A 280 34.44 20.27 10.47
N SER A 281 35.69 19.87 10.24
CA SER A 281 36.08 18.65 9.52
C SER A 281 36.99 17.77 10.39
N LEU A 282 36.77 16.45 10.35
CA LEU A 282 37.63 15.44 10.97
C LEU A 282 38.41 14.68 9.90
N SER A 283 39.67 15.00 9.73
CA SER A 283 40.57 14.35 8.73
C SER A 283 41.36 13.15 9.28
N GLY A 284 41.30 12.90 10.57
CA GLY A 284 42.07 11.84 11.26
C GLY A 284 41.27 10.57 11.56
N VAL A 285 41.86 9.74 12.45
CA VAL A 285 41.26 8.50 12.96
C VAL A 285 40.00 8.82 13.76
N TRP A 286 39.02 7.94 13.71
CA TRP A 286 37.78 8.04 14.50
C TRP A 286 38.08 8.05 16.01
N PRO A 287 37.77 9.15 16.73
CA PRO A 287 38.09 9.27 18.16
C PRO A 287 37.11 8.54 19.07
N GLY A 288 36.06 7.93 18.51
CA GLY A 288 34.89 7.40 19.21
C GLY A 288 33.73 8.38 19.31
N ALA A 289 32.53 7.85 19.36
CA ALA A 289 31.29 8.64 19.43
C ALA A 289 31.26 9.60 20.63
N ASP A 290 31.88 9.25 21.75
CA ASP A 290 31.91 10.06 22.98
C ASP A 290 32.79 11.32 22.86
N LYS A 291 33.82 11.29 22.00
CA LYS A 291 34.87 12.35 21.92
C LYS A 291 34.82 13.19 20.67
N VAL A 292 34.07 12.75 19.64
CA VAL A 292 34.00 13.47 18.38
C VAL A 292 33.34 14.84 18.56
N ASP A 293 33.87 15.85 17.85
CA ASP A 293 33.29 17.19 17.83
C ASP A 293 31.95 17.20 17.09
N MET A 294 30.90 17.73 17.70
CA MET A 294 29.56 17.73 17.15
C MET A 294 29.39 18.62 15.91
N ASP A 295 30.27 19.60 15.70
CA ASP A 295 30.22 20.49 14.55
C ASP A 295 30.62 19.81 13.23
N VAL A 296 31.17 18.59 13.26
CA VAL A 296 31.39 17.78 12.04
C VAL A 296 30.09 17.19 11.49
N PHE A 297 29.00 17.14 12.30
CA PHE A 297 27.66 16.67 11.95
C PHE A 297 26.70 17.81 11.60
N ARG A 298 27.15 19.07 11.64
CA ARG A 298 26.35 20.25 11.32
C ARG A 298 26.79 20.81 9.95
N PRO A 299 25.90 20.88 8.95
CA PRO A 299 26.23 21.56 7.69
C PRO A 299 26.66 23.01 7.92
N ARG A 300 27.67 23.47 7.17
CA ARG A 300 28.21 24.83 7.30
C ARG A 300 27.15 25.90 7.03
N ASP A 301 26.34 25.65 5.98
CA ASP A 301 25.47 26.67 5.39
C ASP A 301 23.99 26.53 5.82
N THR A 302 23.71 25.63 6.78
CA THR A 302 22.33 25.33 7.18
C THR A 302 22.21 25.28 8.71
N LYS A 303 21.23 26.00 9.26
CA LYS A 303 20.95 26.04 10.70
C LYS A 303 19.84 25.04 11.06
N CYS A 304 19.82 24.58 12.30
CA CYS A 304 18.80 23.67 12.85
C CYS A 304 18.76 22.31 12.15
N LEU A 305 19.91 21.83 11.67
CA LEU A 305 20.06 20.54 10.98
C LEU A 305 21.31 19.80 11.47
N PHE A 306 21.13 18.51 11.79
CA PHE A 306 22.21 17.55 12.05
C PHE A 306 22.20 16.43 10.99
N VAL A 307 23.38 15.95 10.59
CA VAL A 307 23.54 14.79 9.71
C VAL A 307 24.12 13.62 10.51
N LEU A 308 23.29 12.64 10.82
CA LEU A 308 23.65 11.44 11.59
C LEU A 308 23.94 10.29 10.64
N GLY A 309 25.16 10.21 10.12
CA GLY A 309 25.55 9.15 9.20
C GLY A 309 26.90 9.35 8.53
N GLY A 310 27.20 8.49 7.56
CA GLY A 310 28.48 8.47 6.86
C GLY A 310 28.77 9.67 5.96
N CYS A 311 27.78 10.52 5.71
CA CYS A 311 27.92 11.76 4.96
C CYS A 311 28.43 12.95 5.81
N ALA A 312 28.62 12.81 7.12
CA ALA A 312 29.24 13.85 7.95
C ALA A 312 30.64 14.22 7.44
N ASP A 313 31.12 15.41 7.84
CA ASP A 313 32.46 15.90 7.41
C ASP A 313 33.60 15.21 8.19
N ILE A 314 33.75 13.93 7.92
CA ILE A 314 34.74 13.05 8.54
C ILE A 314 35.50 12.26 7.47
N SER A 315 36.70 11.73 7.78
CA SER A 315 37.43 10.84 6.86
C SER A 315 36.60 9.59 6.53
N ARG A 316 36.87 8.94 5.38
CA ARG A 316 36.12 7.72 4.98
C ARG A 316 36.41 6.53 5.91
N GLU A 317 37.62 6.45 6.49
CA GLU A 317 37.96 5.48 7.54
C GLU A 317 37.19 5.74 8.84
N ALA A 318 37.07 7.00 9.25
CA ALA A 318 36.23 7.38 10.39
C ALA A 318 34.72 7.06 10.11
N ALA A 319 34.23 7.30 8.90
CA ALA A 319 32.87 6.94 8.50
C ALA A 319 32.61 5.43 8.55
N GLU A 320 33.57 4.59 8.17
CA GLU A 320 33.43 3.14 8.29
C GLU A 320 33.25 2.69 9.75
N LYS A 321 34.00 3.29 10.67
CA LYS A 321 33.87 3.02 12.12
C LYS A 321 32.56 3.55 12.69
N LEU A 322 32.19 4.79 12.33
CA LEU A 322 30.92 5.41 12.74
C LEU A 322 29.73 4.58 12.33
N LEU A 323 29.70 4.03 11.11
CA LEU A 323 28.59 3.23 10.57
C LEU A 323 28.50 1.82 11.18
N ARG A 324 29.29 1.49 12.23
CA ARG A 324 29.04 0.33 13.07
C ARG A 324 27.88 0.63 14.02
N PRO A 325 26.98 -0.33 14.28
CA PRO A 325 25.72 -0.06 14.98
C PRO A 325 25.92 0.53 16.39
N LEU A 326 26.91 0.04 17.15
CA LEU A 326 27.16 0.52 18.50
C LEU A 326 27.64 1.98 18.54
N GLU A 327 28.54 2.35 17.62
CA GLU A 327 29.02 3.72 17.48
C GLU A 327 27.92 4.67 16.96
N LEU A 328 27.14 4.18 15.98
CA LEU A 328 26.04 4.97 15.43
C LEU A 328 24.94 5.25 16.47
N MET A 329 24.60 4.30 17.34
CA MET A 329 23.65 4.51 18.45
C MET A 329 24.19 5.48 19.49
N LYS A 330 25.46 5.35 19.91
CA LYS A 330 26.08 6.29 20.85
C LYS A 330 26.07 7.73 20.33
N LEU A 331 26.47 7.89 19.08
CA LEU A 331 26.43 9.21 18.44
C LEU A 331 24.98 9.69 18.30
N GLY A 332 24.04 8.81 17.97
CA GLY A 332 22.62 9.13 17.89
C GLY A 332 22.12 9.77 19.19
N SER A 333 22.37 9.13 20.36
CA SER A 333 22.00 9.70 21.65
C SER A 333 22.61 11.09 21.88
N ARG A 334 23.88 11.28 21.55
CA ARG A 334 24.51 12.61 21.70
C ARG A 334 23.88 13.68 20.80
N ILE A 335 23.58 13.35 19.56
CA ILE A 335 22.90 14.26 18.61
C ILE A 335 21.47 14.54 19.10
N GLY A 336 20.76 13.53 19.60
CA GLY A 336 19.42 13.69 20.18
C GLY A 336 19.39 14.68 21.33
N ALA A 337 20.30 14.52 22.30
CA ALA A 337 20.44 15.45 23.42
C ALA A 337 20.78 16.89 22.94
N ALA A 338 21.71 17.04 21.99
CA ALA A 338 22.08 18.34 21.43
C ALA A 338 20.91 18.98 20.65
N ALA A 339 20.14 18.22 19.90
CA ALA A 339 18.96 18.69 19.17
C ALA A 339 17.83 19.14 20.12
N ALA A 340 17.57 18.40 21.19
CA ALA A 340 16.60 18.78 22.22
C ALA A 340 17.00 20.09 22.92
N SER A 341 18.27 20.21 23.33
CA SER A 341 18.80 21.43 23.95
C SER A 341 18.70 22.64 23.00
N GLU A 342 19.02 22.43 21.70
CA GLU A 342 18.88 23.51 20.69
C GLU A 342 17.41 23.92 20.52
N ALA A 343 16.51 22.94 20.44
CA ALA A 343 15.07 23.18 20.27
C ALA A 343 14.45 23.95 21.47
N GLN A 344 14.90 23.68 22.70
CA GLN A 344 14.46 24.39 23.89
C GLN A 344 14.86 25.88 23.84
N GLY A 345 16.01 26.23 23.26
CA GLY A 345 16.49 27.58 23.08
C GLY A 345 15.81 28.35 21.94
N LEU A 346 15.00 27.68 21.12
CA LEU A 346 14.37 28.27 19.94
C LEU A 346 12.87 28.53 20.16
N SER A 347 12.41 29.73 19.73
CA SER A 347 10.98 29.95 19.50
C SER A 347 10.47 29.11 18.36
N GLY A 348 9.16 28.75 18.36
CA GLY A 348 8.52 28.05 17.26
C GLY A 348 8.74 28.75 15.90
N PRO A 349 8.86 28.00 14.80
CA PRO A 349 9.08 28.56 13.48
C PRO A 349 7.87 29.40 13.03
N ARG A 350 8.16 30.58 12.43
CA ARG A 350 7.14 31.55 11.96
C ARG A 350 7.06 31.55 10.45
N ASN A 351 5.84 31.74 9.92
CA ASN A 351 5.59 31.87 8.48
C ASN A 351 6.26 30.75 7.65
N VAL A 352 6.10 29.51 8.13
CA VAL A 352 6.73 28.34 7.54
C VAL A 352 6.25 28.16 6.10
N ARG A 353 7.20 28.03 5.17
CA ARG A 353 6.96 27.84 3.73
C ARG A 353 7.85 26.77 3.15
N LEU A 354 7.45 26.25 2.02
CA LEU A 354 8.29 25.33 1.26
C LEU A 354 9.45 26.08 0.62
N GLY A 355 10.67 25.54 0.70
CA GLY A 355 11.82 26.07 -0.02
C GLY A 355 11.58 25.97 -1.52
N GLY A 356 11.43 27.11 -2.21
CA GLY A 356 11.14 27.13 -3.64
C GLY A 356 12.29 26.54 -4.48
N ARG A 357 11.94 25.80 -5.55
CA ARG A 357 12.88 25.36 -6.58
C ARG A 357 12.63 26.22 -7.84
N ALA A 358 13.64 27.01 -8.21
CA ALA A 358 13.62 27.70 -9.49
C ALA A 358 13.90 26.70 -10.62
N ALA A 359 12.92 26.44 -11.46
CA ALA A 359 13.11 25.72 -12.71
C ALA A 359 12.03 26.18 -13.71
N VAL A 360 12.30 26.03 -15.02
CA VAL A 360 11.34 26.40 -16.05
C VAL A 360 10.53 25.16 -16.42
N PRO A 361 9.18 25.13 -16.25
CA PRO A 361 8.34 24.04 -16.71
C PRO A 361 8.44 23.86 -18.24
N VAL A 362 8.67 22.64 -18.68
CA VAL A 362 8.85 22.32 -20.11
C VAL A 362 7.59 21.80 -20.79
N THR A 363 6.53 21.51 -20.03
CA THR A 363 5.28 20.96 -20.58
C THR A 363 4.05 21.62 -19.93
N ALA A 364 2.94 21.66 -20.65
CA ALA A 364 1.63 21.97 -20.07
C ALA A 364 1.16 20.79 -19.18
N GLY A 365 0.29 21.06 -18.23
CA GLY A 365 -0.23 20.08 -17.27
C GLY A 365 0.07 20.47 -15.84
N ASP A 366 -0.34 19.61 -14.91
CA ASP A 366 -0.17 19.85 -13.46
C ASP A 366 0.08 18.56 -12.70
N VAL A 367 0.86 18.67 -11.63
CA VAL A 367 1.05 17.60 -10.64
C VAL A 367 -0.21 17.47 -9.78
N ARG A 368 -0.69 16.24 -9.59
CA ARG A 368 -1.80 15.89 -8.71
C ARG A 368 -1.34 14.92 -7.65
N GLU A 369 -1.66 15.22 -6.39
CA GLU A 369 -1.29 14.44 -5.21
C GLU A 369 -2.46 14.39 -4.21
N ASN A 370 -2.47 13.42 -3.31
CA ASN A 370 -3.42 13.41 -2.20
C ASN A 370 -2.96 14.38 -1.09
N LEU A 371 -3.80 15.34 -0.75
CA LEU A 371 -3.56 16.36 0.28
C LEU A 371 -4.61 16.33 1.39
N SER A 372 -5.25 15.18 1.63
CA SER A 372 -6.28 15.05 2.69
C SER A 372 -5.69 14.97 4.11
N GLY A 373 -4.38 14.73 4.23
CA GLY A 373 -3.73 14.51 5.53
C GLY A 373 -3.91 13.08 6.07
N ILE A 374 -3.35 12.81 7.25
CA ILE A 374 -3.39 11.47 7.88
C ILE A 374 -4.66 11.19 8.70
N GLY A 375 -5.48 12.19 8.88
CA GLY A 375 -6.90 12.13 9.24
C GLY A 375 -7.32 11.26 10.45
N ARG A 376 -6.75 11.49 11.64
CA ARG A 376 -7.28 10.93 12.90
C ARG A 376 -7.93 11.98 13.80
N THR A 377 -7.90 13.24 13.42
CA THR A 377 -8.59 14.34 14.11
C THR A 377 -9.94 14.61 13.45
N LEU A 378 -10.91 15.07 14.25
CA LEU A 378 -12.23 15.51 13.74
C LEU A 378 -12.19 16.95 13.25
N THR A 379 -11.10 17.69 13.55
CA THR A 379 -10.84 19.03 13.10
C THR A 379 -9.98 19.02 11.84
N GLU A 380 -10.20 19.98 10.94
CA GLU A 380 -9.33 20.16 9.78
C GLU A 380 -7.89 20.45 10.25
N PRO A 381 -6.89 19.80 9.64
CA PRO A 381 -5.49 20.06 9.97
C PRO A 381 -5.10 21.48 9.57
N SER A 382 -4.16 22.08 10.31
CA SER A 382 -3.50 23.29 9.82
C SER A 382 -2.78 23.01 8.51
N ARG A 383 -2.65 24.02 7.64
CA ARG A 383 -2.07 23.86 6.31
C ARG A 383 -0.94 24.85 6.07
N ILE A 384 0.02 24.47 5.26
CA ILE A 384 1.09 25.32 4.78
C ILE A 384 0.80 25.64 3.33
N HIS A 385 0.57 26.93 3.04
CA HIS A 385 0.41 27.40 1.67
C HIS A 385 1.74 27.29 0.90
N THR A 386 1.68 26.84 -0.32
CA THR A 386 2.82 26.76 -1.24
C THR A 386 2.44 27.39 -2.57
N ASP A 387 3.28 28.32 -3.01
CA ASP A 387 3.15 28.90 -4.33
C ASP A 387 3.38 27.87 -5.44
N LYS A 388 3.08 28.28 -6.68
CA LYS A 388 3.41 27.50 -7.86
C LYS A 388 4.89 27.15 -7.89
N GLN A 389 5.19 25.87 -8.15
CA GLN A 389 6.56 25.33 -8.15
C GLN A 389 6.86 24.52 -9.40
N ALA A 390 8.13 24.22 -9.60
CA ALA A 390 8.63 23.30 -10.60
C ALA A 390 9.11 22.00 -9.95
N VAL A 391 8.63 20.84 -10.43
CA VAL A 391 9.03 19.51 -9.98
C VAL A 391 9.96 18.91 -11.02
N PRO A 392 11.19 18.45 -10.63
CA PRO A 392 12.18 17.94 -11.56
C PRO A 392 11.70 16.67 -12.26
N ILE A 393 12.03 16.52 -13.55
CA ILE A 393 11.87 15.29 -14.32
C ILE A 393 13.07 14.40 -14.02
N LEU A 394 12.83 13.21 -13.47
CA LEU A 394 13.85 12.21 -13.14
C LEU A 394 14.10 11.22 -14.29
N GLY A 395 13.17 11.09 -15.21
CA GLY A 395 13.27 10.19 -16.35
C GLY A 395 12.11 10.30 -17.33
N GLU A 396 12.32 9.72 -18.52
CA GLU A 396 11.31 9.67 -19.57
C GLU A 396 11.34 8.29 -20.25
N VAL A 397 10.19 7.63 -20.28
CA VAL A 397 10.02 6.27 -20.80
C VAL A 397 8.77 6.16 -21.70
N ASN A 398 8.61 5.04 -22.38
CA ASN A 398 7.36 4.77 -23.11
C ASN A 398 6.26 4.28 -22.15
N VAL A 399 6.62 3.32 -21.27
CA VAL A 399 5.71 2.72 -20.29
C VAL A 399 6.33 2.80 -18.91
N VAL A 400 5.60 3.37 -17.95
CA VAL A 400 5.96 3.27 -16.53
C VAL A 400 4.94 2.39 -15.82
N VAL A 401 5.43 1.37 -15.10
CA VAL A 401 4.62 0.49 -14.26
C VAL A 401 4.84 0.88 -12.81
N VAL A 402 3.78 1.25 -12.10
CA VAL A 402 3.83 1.62 -10.69
C VAL A 402 3.33 0.46 -9.83
N GLY A 403 4.25 -0.13 -9.08
CA GLY A 403 4.09 -1.38 -8.34
C GLY A 403 4.54 -2.59 -9.15
N GLY A 404 5.69 -3.17 -8.79
CA GLY A 404 6.24 -4.40 -9.36
C GLY A 404 5.66 -5.67 -8.74
N GLY A 405 4.40 -5.61 -8.30
CA GLY A 405 3.70 -6.70 -7.63
C GLY A 405 3.24 -7.82 -8.57
N THR A 406 2.18 -8.54 -8.17
CA THR A 406 1.66 -9.73 -8.88
C THR A 406 1.26 -9.43 -10.34
N GLY A 407 0.68 -8.26 -10.61
CA GLY A 407 0.33 -7.83 -11.98
C GLY A 407 1.41 -6.96 -12.62
N GLY A 408 2.12 -6.14 -11.83
CA GLY A 408 3.04 -5.15 -12.39
C GLY A 408 4.33 -5.73 -12.96
N ALA A 409 4.93 -6.73 -12.32
CA ALA A 409 6.10 -7.39 -12.87
C ALA A 409 5.79 -8.06 -14.24
N PRO A 410 4.70 -8.82 -14.40
CA PRO A 410 4.25 -9.30 -15.72
C PRO A 410 3.98 -8.19 -16.74
N ALA A 411 3.38 -7.07 -16.31
CA ALA A 411 3.12 -5.93 -17.19
C ALA A 411 4.41 -5.29 -17.70
N GLY A 412 5.38 -5.11 -16.82
CA GLY A 412 6.70 -4.59 -17.23
C GLY A 412 7.43 -5.51 -18.19
N ILE A 413 7.42 -6.84 -17.92
CA ILE A 413 8.05 -7.85 -18.81
C ILE A 413 7.40 -7.82 -20.20
N SER A 414 6.08 -7.85 -20.27
CA SER A 414 5.39 -7.89 -21.55
C SER A 414 5.54 -6.60 -22.34
N ALA A 415 5.45 -5.43 -21.71
CA ALA A 415 5.66 -4.15 -22.39
C ALA A 415 7.08 -4.05 -22.96
N ALA A 416 8.10 -4.41 -22.20
CA ALA A 416 9.49 -4.39 -22.66
C ALA A 416 9.77 -5.42 -23.77
N ARG A 417 9.21 -6.63 -23.68
CA ARG A 417 9.32 -7.66 -24.74
C ARG A 417 8.68 -7.22 -26.06
N GLN A 418 7.69 -6.31 -26.03
CA GLN A 418 7.11 -5.67 -27.21
C GLN A 418 7.88 -4.42 -27.68
N GLY A 419 9.09 -4.19 -27.16
CA GLY A 419 9.98 -3.12 -27.57
C GLY A 419 9.73 -1.74 -26.95
N ALA A 420 8.80 -1.62 -26.01
CA ALA A 420 8.59 -0.35 -25.31
C ALA A 420 9.70 -0.11 -24.26
N LYS A 421 10.32 1.10 -24.27
CA LYS A 421 11.20 1.54 -23.19
C LYS A 421 10.40 1.58 -21.90
N THR A 422 10.68 0.65 -20.99
CA THR A 422 9.86 0.36 -19.81
C THR A 422 10.64 0.57 -18.52
N LEU A 423 9.99 1.22 -17.52
CA LEU A 423 10.49 1.34 -16.15
C LEU A 423 9.47 0.76 -15.18
N VAL A 424 9.90 -0.13 -14.30
CA VAL A 424 9.11 -0.68 -13.19
C VAL A 424 9.54 -0.04 -11.88
N LEU A 425 8.60 0.60 -11.19
CA LEU A 425 8.79 1.24 -9.89
C LEU A 425 8.20 0.34 -8.80
N GLU A 426 8.98 0.05 -7.76
CA GLU A 426 8.52 -0.75 -6.62
C GLU A 426 8.98 -0.14 -5.30
N TYR A 427 8.06 0.08 -4.33
CA TYR A 427 8.40 0.68 -3.04
C TYR A 427 9.11 -0.28 -2.08
N LEU A 428 8.99 -1.59 -2.30
CA LEU A 428 9.78 -2.62 -1.62
C LEU A 428 11.04 -2.99 -2.44
N HIS A 429 11.83 -3.94 -1.97
CA HIS A 429 13.06 -4.39 -2.66
C HIS A 429 12.92 -5.81 -3.24
N GLY A 430 11.73 -6.14 -3.75
CA GLY A 430 11.44 -7.43 -4.36
C GLY A 430 10.17 -7.39 -5.21
N LEU A 431 10.17 -8.10 -6.34
CA LEU A 431 9.07 -8.20 -7.28
C LEU A 431 8.13 -9.37 -6.95
N GLY A 432 6.90 -9.34 -7.53
CA GLY A 432 5.93 -10.43 -7.43
C GLY A 432 4.86 -10.25 -6.34
N GLY A 433 4.95 -9.19 -5.53
CA GLY A 433 3.91 -8.74 -4.61
C GLY A 433 3.53 -9.79 -3.55
N VAL A 434 2.23 -10.09 -3.44
CA VAL A 434 1.68 -11.00 -2.41
C VAL A 434 2.30 -12.40 -2.48
N GLY A 435 2.67 -12.86 -3.66
CA GLY A 435 3.31 -14.17 -3.87
C GLY A 435 4.78 -14.26 -3.45
N THR A 436 5.40 -13.14 -3.09
CA THR A 436 6.80 -13.05 -2.68
C THR A 436 6.94 -12.25 -1.40
N MET A 437 6.80 -10.92 -1.46
CA MET A 437 6.93 -10.02 -0.31
C MET A 437 5.81 -10.18 0.73
N GLY A 438 4.64 -10.68 0.30
CA GLY A 438 3.50 -11.03 1.16
C GLY A 438 3.48 -12.49 1.61
N LEU A 439 4.48 -13.32 1.25
CA LEU A 439 4.69 -14.72 1.67
C LEU A 439 3.56 -15.71 1.29
N ILE A 440 2.58 -15.33 0.49
CA ILE A 440 1.52 -16.22 0.00
C ILE A 440 2.04 -16.98 -1.22
N SER A 441 2.98 -17.89 -0.99
CA SER A 441 3.76 -18.61 -2.01
C SER A 441 3.05 -19.85 -2.59
N LYS A 442 1.72 -19.82 -2.65
CA LYS A 442 0.89 -20.91 -3.17
C LYS A 442 -0.33 -20.33 -3.87
N TYR A 443 -0.75 -20.94 -4.97
CA TYR A 443 -2.05 -20.60 -5.57
C TYR A 443 -3.18 -21.31 -4.82
N TYR A 444 -4.29 -20.58 -4.60
CA TYR A 444 -5.53 -21.18 -4.14
C TYR A 444 -6.31 -21.71 -5.35
N TYR A 445 -6.62 -20.83 -6.28
CA TYR A 445 -7.17 -21.09 -7.62
C TYR A 445 -6.41 -20.26 -8.66
N GLY A 446 -6.96 -20.09 -9.82
CA GLY A 446 -6.49 -19.26 -10.92
C GLY A 446 -6.36 -20.03 -12.22
N TYR A 447 -6.31 -19.31 -13.32
CA TYR A 447 -6.09 -19.84 -14.66
C TYR A 447 -4.59 -20.02 -14.91
N ILE A 448 -4.07 -21.19 -14.52
CA ILE A 448 -2.64 -21.53 -14.57
C ILE A 448 -2.25 -21.96 -16.00
N LYS A 449 -2.35 -21.00 -16.96
CA LYS A 449 -1.94 -21.14 -18.36
C LYS A 449 -1.20 -19.88 -18.80
N GLY A 450 -0.73 -19.86 -20.04
CA GLY A 450 -0.12 -18.74 -20.67
C GLY A 450 1.10 -18.22 -19.90
N PHE A 451 1.12 -16.93 -19.57
CA PHE A 451 2.25 -16.32 -18.90
C PHE A 451 2.45 -16.85 -17.47
N THR A 452 1.37 -17.21 -16.76
CA THR A 452 1.49 -17.85 -15.44
C THR A 452 2.23 -19.18 -15.52
N LYS A 453 1.97 -20.01 -16.52
CA LYS A 453 2.70 -21.27 -16.75
C LYS A 453 4.19 -20.99 -17.02
N GLU A 454 4.51 -19.97 -17.80
CA GLU A 454 5.91 -19.56 -18.04
C GLU A 454 6.62 -19.14 -16.74
N ILE A 455 5.93 -18.43 -15.83
CA ILE A 455 6.48 -18.08 -14.51
C ILE A 455 6.83 -19.34 -13.72
N ASP A 456 5.91 -20.31 -13.66
CA ASP A 456 6.10 -21.54 -12.88
C ASP A 456 7.23 -22.41 -13.44
N GLU A 457 7.30 -22.56 -14.77
CA GLU A 457 8.40 -23.26 -15.46
C GLU A 457 9.73 -22.55 -15.26
N GLY A 458 9.76 -21.22 -15.33
CA GLY A 458 10.96 -20.43 -15.13
C GLY A 458 11.49 -20.50 -13.68
N ILE A 459 10.61 -20.52 -12.69
CA ILE A 459 11.01 -20.72 -11.28
C ILE A 459 11.56 -22.14 -11.08
N ALA A 460 10.93 -23.15 -11.66
CA ALA A 460 11.40 -24.54 -11.61
C ALA A 460 12.78 -24.70 -12.29
N GLY A 461 13.05 -23.93 -13.35
CA GLY A 461 14.36 -23.91 -14.05
C GLY A 461 15.55 -23.51 -13.19
N PHE A 462 15.35 -22.84 -12.04
CA PHE A 462 16.42 -22.55 -11.08
C PHE A 462 16.87 -23.76 -10.24
N GLY A 463 16.29 -24.95 -10.45
CA GLY A 463 16.65 -26.20 -9.78
C GLY A 463 15.52 -26.79 -8.95
N ALA A 464 15.64 -28.06 -8.59
CA ALA A 464 14.65 -28.78 -7.79
C ALA A 464 14.38 -28.04 -6.48
N ASP A 465 13.11 -27.90 -6.13
CA ASP A 465 12.76 -27.34 -4.82
C ASP A 465 13.25 -28.29 -3.72
N VAL A 466 13.96 -27.75 -2.75
CA VAL A 466 14.07 -28.40 -1.45
C VAL A 466 12.65 -28.57 -0.97
N LYS A 467 12.21 -29.80 -0.66
CA LYS A 467 10.89 -30.09 -0.11
C LYS A 467 10.65 -29.09 1.04
N ARG A 468 9.69 -28.21 0.85
CA ARG A 468 9.35 -27.19 1.84
C ARG A 468 8.17 -27.68 2.67
N GLU A 469 8.25 -27.46 3.95
CA GLU A 469 7.10 -27.65 4.83
C GLU A 469 5.95 -26.73 4.37
N GLY A 470 4.77 -27.28 4.12
CA GLY A 470 3.60 -26.55 3.66
C GLY A 470 3.49 -26.34 2.12
N GLY A 471 4.47 -26.76 1.31
CA GLY A 471 4.44 -26.61 -0.16
C GLY A 471 4.67 -25.19 -0.67
N GLY A 472 4.42 -24.93 -1.95
CA GLY A 472 4.56 -23.63 -2.63
C GLY A 472 5.94 -23.42 -3.28
N TRP A 473 6.09 -22.29 -3.99
CA TRP A 473 7.35 -21.93 -4.65
C TRP A 473 8.36 -21.27 -3.69
N ASN A 474 9.62 -21.26 -4.11
CA ASN A 474 10.66 -20.50 -3.45
C ASN A 474 10.51 -19.00 -3.75
N ILE A 475 10.27 -18.17 -2.71
CA ILE A 475 10.03 -16.73 -2.87
C ILE A 475 11.25 -15.99 -3.46
N GLU A 476 12.49 -16.40 -3.07
CA GLU A 476 13.70 -15.80 -3.61
C GLU A 476 13.87 -16.10 -5.10
N ARG A 477 13.60 -17.34 -5.53
CA ARG A 477 13.62 -17.72 -6.95
C ARG A 477 12.57 -16.98 -7.75
N LYS A 478 11.35 -16.81 -7.22
CA LYS A 478 10.28 -16.06 -7.91
C LYS A 478 10.61 -14.58 -8.04
N LYS A 479 11.15 -13.95 -6.99
CA LYS A 479 11.66 -12.56 -7.05
C LYS A 479 12.73 -12.40 -8.14
N GLU A 480 13.69 -13.34 -8.18
CA GLU A 480 14.77 -13.31 -9.14
C GLU A 480 14.31 -13.59 -10.56
N TRP A 481 13.38 -14.53 -10.76
CA TRP A 481 12.83 -14.80 -12.07
C TRP A 481 12.22 -13.54 -12.69
N TYR A 482 11.34 -12.85 -11.97
CA TYR A 482 10.77 -11.59 -12.45
C TYR A 482 11.83 -10.54 -12.75
N ARG A 483 12.81 -10.39 -11.87
CA ARG A 483 13.89 -9.42 -12.04
C ARG A 483 14.74 -9.76 -13.30
N SER A 484 15.12 -11.00 -13.44
CA SER A 484 15.95 -11.45 -14.58
C SER A 484 15.22 -11.30 -15.92
N GLU A 485 13.91 -11.62 -15.95
CA GLU A 485 13.11 -11.48 -17.18
C GLU A 485 12.88 -10.01 -17.58
N LEU A 486 12.67 -9.11 -16.61
CA LEU A 486 12.65 -7.66 -16.88
C LEU A 486 13.98 -7.18 -17.45
N ARG A 487 15.09 -7.58 -16.83
CA ARG A 487 16.44 -7.22 -17.29
C ARG A 487 16.75 -7.76 -18.70
N LYS A 488 16.41 -9.01 -18.97
CA LYS A 488 16.55 -9.63 -20.30
C LYS A 488 15.73 -8.91 -21.37
N ALA A 489 14.56 -8.43 -21.00
CA ALA A 489 13.69 -7.66 -21.89
C ALA A 489 14.15 -6.19 -22.06
N GLY A 490 15.18 -5.74 -21.33
CA GLY A 490 15.68 -4.37 -21.39
C GLY A 490 14.88 -3.36 -20.57
N ALA A 491 14.09 -3.81 -19.60
CA ALA A 491 13.38 -2.92 -18.69
C ALA A 491 14.28 -2.47 -17.54
N ASP A 492 14.11 -1.21 -17.13
CA ASP A 492 14.71 -0.67 -15.90
C ASP A 492 13.83 -0.99 -14.68
N ILE A 493 14.48 -1.16 -13.52
CA ILE A 493 13.83 -1.48 -12.26
C ILE A 493 14.34 -0.52 -11.18
N TRP A 494 13.44 0.22 -10.55
CA TRP A 494 13.75 1.07 -9.40
C TRP A 494 13.05 0.55 -8.14
N PHE A 495 13.82 0.02 -7.21
CA PHE A 495 13.36 -0.38 -5.89
C PHE A 495 13.41 0.78 -4.89
N GLY A 496 12.59 0.72 -3.85
CA GLY A 496 12.53 1.73 -2.79
C GLY A 496 11.94 3.06 -3.26
N VAL A 497 11.07 3.06 -4.26
CA VAL A 497 10.43 4.25 -4.85
C VAL A 497 8.92 4.16 -4.71
N LEU A 498 8.34 5.17 -4.08
CA LEU A 498 6.89 5.28 -3.92
C LEU A 498 6.28 6.14 -5.03
N GLY A 499 5.34 5.59 -5.80
CA GLY A 499 4.44 6.39 -6.64
C GLY A 499 3.45 7.14 -5.74
N CYS A 500 3.55 8.47 -5.68
CA CYS A 500 2.79 9.29 -4.74
C CYS A 500 1.89 10.34 -5.40
N GLY A 501 1.90 10.41 -6.75
CA GLY A 501 1.08 11.34 -7.49
C GLY A 501 1.08 11.07 -8.99
N ALA A 502 0.37 11.89 -9.74
CA ALA A 502 0.26 11.83 -11.19
C ALA A 502 0.58 13.19 -11.83
N PHE A 503 1.18 13.17 -13.00
CA PHE A 503 1.25 14.35 -13.87
C PHE A 503 0.18 14.24 -14.96
N VAL A 504 -0.74 15.22 -14.98
CA VAL A 504 -1.97 15.18 -15.81
C VAL A 504 -2.08 16.43 -16.68
N GLU A 505 -2.40 16.23 -17.95
CA GLU A 505 -2.71 17.30 -18.91
C GLU A 505 -3.97 16.95 -19.70
N GLY A 506 -4.97 17.83 -19.73
CA GLY A 506 -6.18 17.66 -20.53
C GLY A 506 -6.94 16.34 -20.30
N GLY A 507 -6.94 15.81 -19.05
CA GLY A 507 -7.56 14.51 -18.73
C GLY A 507 -6.73 13.29 -19.12
N ARG A 508 -5.50 13.47 -19.60
CA ARG A 508 -4.53 12.42 -19.92
C ARG A 508 -3.43 12.37 -18.86
N VAL A 509 -3.17 11.20 -18.34
CA VAL A 509 -2.01 10.95 -17.47
C VAL A 509 -0.77 10.86 -18.37
N LYS A 510 0.22 11.72 -18.11
CA LYS A 510 1.48 11.82 -18.85
C LYS A 510 2.71 11.48 -18.04
N GLY A 511 2.52 11.06 -16.81
CA GLY A 511 3.62 10.68 -15.94
C GLY A 511 3.17 10.41 -14.52
N VAL A 512 4.15 10.00 -13.71
CA VAL A 512 3.96 9.65 -12.29
C VAL A 512 4.86 10.50 -11.42
N VAL A 513 4.32 11.07 -10.36
CA VAL A 513 5.12 11.69 -9.29
C VAL A 513 5.64 10.59 -8.39
N VAL A 514 6.93 10.60 -8.17
CA VAL A 514 7.62 9.60 -7.34
C VAL A 514 8.35 10.25 -6.18
N ALA A 515 8.29 9.59 -5.03
CA ALA A 515 9.17 9.86 -3.90
C ALA A 515 10.28 8.81 -3.87
N THR A 516 11.51 9.28 -3.97
CA THR A 516 12.74 8.47 -3.88
C THR A 516 13.44 8.73 -2.55
N PRO A 517 14.44 7.92 -2.17
CA PRO A 517 15.32 8.25 -1.04
C PRO A 517 16.00 9.64 -1.12
N GLU A 518 16.07 10.24 -2.31
CA GLU A 518 16.77 11.50 -2.57
C GLU A 518 15.81 12.69 -2.77
N GLY A 519 14.51 12.48 -2.60
CA GLY A 519 13.49 13.51 -2.78
C GLY A 519 12.45 13.14 -3.83
N ARG A 520 11.69 14.15 -4.27
CA ARG A 520 10.54 14.00 -5.18
C ARG A 520 10.88 14.42 -6.61
N GLY A 521 10.28 13.72 -7.59
CA GLY A 521 10.35 14.10 -8.99
C GLY A 521 9.27 13.40 -9.83
N VAL A 522 9.33 13.58 -11.14
CA VAL A 522 8.36 13.04 -12.09
C VAL A 522 9.05 12.13 -13.10
N ILE A 523 8.46 10.98 -13.34
CA ILE A 523 8.76 10.12 -14.49
C ILE A 523 7.71 10.39 -15.57
N LEU A 524 8.12 10.94 -16.70
CA LEU A 524 7.23 11.12 -17.86
C LEU A 524 7.06 9.80 -18.59
N ALA A 525 5.83 9.54 -19.07
CA ALA A 525 5.50 8.32 -19.79
C ALA A 525 4.39 8.55 -20.83
N LYS A 526 4.42 7.79 -21.93
CA LYS A 526 3.30 7.74 -22.89
C LYS A 526 2.10 6.98 -22.30
N VAL A 527 2.37 5.91 -21.54
CA VAL A 527 1.36 5.10 -20.84
C VAL A 527 1.84 4.80 -19.43
N VAL A 528 0.94 4.96 -18.46
CA VAL A 528 1.10 4.55 -17.06
C VAL A 528 0.32 3.26 -16.82
N ILE A 529 0.93 2.25 -16.22
CA ILE A 529 0.24 1.07 -15.70
C ILE A 529 0.22 1.18 -14.17
N ASP A 530 -0.94 1.48 -13.62
CA ASP A 530 -1.15 1.52 -12.16
C ASP A 530 -1.40 0.10 -11.64
N SER A 531 -0.36 -0.50 -11.09
CA SER A 531 -0.36 -1.81 -10.45
C SER A 531 -0.11 -1.72 -8.94
N THR A 532 -0.49 -0.60 -8.32
CA THR A 532 -0.32 -0.34 -6.88
C THR A 532 -1.23 -1.21 -5.99
N GLY A 533 -2.18 -1.91 -6.61
CA GLY A 533 -3.20 -2.73 -5.94
C GLY A 533 -4.40 -1.93 -5.41
N ASN A 534 -4.29 -0.61 -5.27
CA ASN A 534 -5.35 0.30 -4.81
C ASN A 534 -5.69 1.40 -5.83
N ALA A 535 -5.21 1.27 -7.07
CA ALA A 535 -5.36 2.32 -8.08
C ALA A 535 -4.89 3.70 -7.55
N ASP A 536 -3.73 3.76 -6.88
CA ASP A 536 -3.27 4.96 -6.19
C ASP A 536 -3.01 6.11 -7.19
N ILE A 537 -2.42 5.79 -8.35
CA ILE A 537 -2.11 6.79 -9.39
C ILE A 537 -3.39 7.23 -10.12
N ALA A 538 -4.27 6.30 -10.44
CA ALA A 538 -5.55 6.64 -11.08
C ALA A 538 -6.42 7.52 -10.16
N ALA A 539 -6.47 7.20 -8.85
CA ALA A 539 -7.24 7.98 -7.88
C ALA A 539 -6.74 9.42 -7.75
N VAL A 540 -5.42 9.64 -7.62
CA VAL A 540 -4.86 11.00 -7.52
C VAL A 540 -4.93 11.74 -8.85
N ALA A 541 -4.91 11.04 -9.99
CA ALA A 541 -5.17 11.63 -11.31
C ALA A 541 -6.60 12.13 -11.49
N GLY A 542 -7.52 11.72 -10.60
CA GLY A 542 -8.92 12.16 -10.61
C GLY A 542 -9.91 11.07 -11.04
N ALA A 543 -9.51 9.80 -11.11
CA ALA A 543 -10.43 8.70 -11.36
C ALA A 543 -11.48 8.61 -10.25
N LYS A 544 -12.74 8.43 -10.63
CA LYS A 544 -13.78 8.04 -9.68
C LYS A 544 -13.49 6.64 -9.16
N CYS A 545 -13.54 6.45 -7.85
CA CYS A 545 -13.25 5.19 -7.20
C CYS A 545 -14.37 4.76 -6.25
N THR A 546 -14.47 3.44 -6.02
CA THR A 546 -15.28 2.84 -4.96
C THR A 546 -14.37 2.34 -3.85
N TYR A 547 -14.71 2.66 -2.60
CA TYR A 547 -13.98 2.27 -1.41
C TYR A 547 -14.89 2.32 -0.17
N THR A 548 -14.34 2.05 1.03
CA THR A 548 -15.07 2.30 2.29
C THR A 548 -15.55 3.75 2.36
N ASN A 549 -16.86 3.93 2.61
CA ASN A 549 -17.54 5.21 2.68
C ASN A 549 -18.67 5.16 3.72
N GLY A 550 -19.60 6.15 3.75
CA GLY A 550 -20.72 6.17 4.69
C GLY A 550 -21.74 5.05 4.48
N ALA A 551 -21.84 4.48 3.27
CA ALA A 551 -22.77 3.38 2.99
C ALA A 551 -22.22 2.01 3.40
N GLY A 552 -20.92 1.81 3.37
CA GLY A 552 -20.31 0.52 3.65
C GLY A 552 -18.90 0.62 4.24
N VAL A 553 -18.61 -0.27 5.18
CA VAL A 553 -17.30 -0.47 5.78
C VAL A 553 -16.58 -1.65 5.12
N ALA A 554 -15.26 -1.73 5.24
CA ALA A 554 -14.48 -2.90 4.84
C ALA A 554 -14.97 -4.17 5.54
N VAL A 555 -14.96 -5.27 4.84
CA VAL A 555 -15.55 -6.54 5.29
C VAL A 555 -14.64 -7.74 5.09
N GLN A 556 -13.54 -7.61 4.35
CA GLN A 556 -12.61 -8.71 4.11
C GLN A 556 -11.40 -8.61 5.02
N GLY A 557 -11.04 -9.74 5.61
CA GLY A 557 -9.91 -9.84 6.51
C GLY A 557 -8.57 -9.61 5.80
N ALA A 558 -7.59 -9.16 6.59
CA ALA A 558 -6.23 -8.85 6.17
C ALA A 558 -5.24 -9.20 7.26
N GLY A 559 -3.96 -9.21 6.93
CA GLY A 559 -2.90 -9.46 7.90
C GLY A 559 -1.51 -9.15 7.37
N LEU A 560 -0.53 -9.49 8.21
CA LEU A 560 0.89 -9.53 7.90
C LEU A 560 1.41 -10.91 8.28
N PRO A 561 1.77 -11.76 7.29
CA PRO A 561 2.18 -13.11 7.60
C PRO A 561 3.54 -13.17 8.31
N PRO A 562 3.68 -14.03 9.33
CA PRO A 562 4.97 -14.32 9.96
C PRO A 562 5.91 -15.04 8.97
N TYR A 563 7.17 -14.60 8.92
CA TYR A 563 8.20 -15.18 8.09
C TYR A 563 9.10 -16.09 8.91
N LYS A 564 9.10 -17.36 8.59
CA LYS A 564 10.04 -18.36 9.11
C LYS A 564 11.02 -18.70 8.01
N LEU A 565 12.29 -18.36 8.17
CA LEU A 565 13.32 -18.51 7.15
C LEU A 565 13.39 -19.97 6.64
N GLY A 566 13.33 -20.15 5.33
CA GLY A 566 13.37 -21.47 4.68
C GLY A 566 12.04 -22.24 4.64
N THR A 567 10.95 -21.72 5.25
CA THR A 567 9.61 -22.33 5.13
C THR A 567 8.88 -21.90 3.86
N GLY A 568 7.76 -22.58 3.55
CA GLY A 568 6.91 -22.28 2.43
C GLY A 568 5.82 -21.26 2.73
N TYR A 569 4.61 -21.58 2.31
CA TYR A 569 3.43 -20.74 2.40
C TYR A 569 3.06 -20.34 3.83
N THR A 570 2.75 -19.06 4.01
CA THR A 570 2.15 -18.52 5.24
C THR A 570 1.06 -17.51 4.86
N ASN A 571 -0.06 -17.52 5.59
CA ASN A 571 -1.16 -16.57 5.42
C ASN A 571 -1.67 -16.14 6.79
N THR A 572 -2.29 -14.95 6.86
CA THR A 572 -2.98 -14.43 8.05
C THR A 572 -4.29 -13.76 7.65
N ASP A 573 -5.22 -13.68 8.59
CA ASP A 573 -6.52 -13.05 8.41
C ASP A 573 -7.06 -12.56 9.77
N TRP A 574 -6.24 -11.74 10.45
CA TRP A 574 -6.50 -11.39 11.85
C TRP A 574 -7.10 -10.00 12.06
N THR A 575 -7.11 -9.12 11.06
CA THR A 575 -7.62 -7.75 11.22
C THR A 575 -8.16 -7.20 9.90
N PHE A 576 -8.64 -5.95 9.92
CA PHE A 576 -8.85 -5.14 8.73
C PHE A 576 -7.74 -4.11 8.62
N ILE A 577 -7.21 -3.91 7.41
CA ILE A 577 -6.16 -2.93 7.14
C ILE A 577 -6.54 -2.12 5.91
N ASP A 578 -6.64 -0.81 6.09
CA ASP A 578 -6.64 0.17 5.00
C ASP A 578 -5.19 0.49 4.62
N ASP A 579 -4.64 -0.20 3.63
CA ASP A 579 -3.25 0.00 3.21
C ASP A 579 -3.01 1.30 2.41
N THR A 580 -4.05 2.11 2.19
CA THR A 580 -3.92 3.52 1.76
C THR A 580 -3.79 4.48 2.95
N ASP A 581 -3.86 4.00 4.18
CA ASP A 581 -3.79 4.78 5.41
C ASP A 581 -2.49 4.48 6.16
N VAL A 582 -1.57 5.44 6.19
CA VAL A 582 -0.24 5.24 6.79
C VAL A 582 -0.30 4.93 8.28
N VAL A 583 -1.30 5.45 9.01
CA VAL A 583 -1.47 5.17 10.45
C VAL A 583 -1.94 3.74 10.68
N ASP A 584 -2.85 3.24 9.84
CA ASP A 584 -3.30 1.86 9.92
C ASP A 584 -2.19 0.86 9.54
N VAL A 585 -1.40 1.18 8.51
CA VAL A 585 -0.21 0.37 8.14
C VAL A 585 0.80 0.34 9.30
N TRP A 586 1.09 1.51 9.92
CA TRP A 586 1.96 1.57 11.09
C TRP A 586 1.42 0.70 12.25
N ARG A 587 0.12 0.87 12.62
CA ARG A 587 -0.54 0.05 13.63
C ARG A 587 -0.40 -1.44 13.32
N ALA A 588 -0.68 -1.84 12.06
CA ALA A 588 -0.62 -3.24 11.65
C ALA A 588 0.78 -3.83 11.84
N PHE A 589 1.83 -3.12 11.43
CA PHE A 589 3.23 -3.58 11.62
C PHE A 589 3.65 -3.65 13.09
N VAL A 590 3.28 -2.65 13.91
CA VAL A 590 3.59 -2.65 15.35
C VAL A 590 2.92 -3.83 16.04
N VAL A 591 1.61 -4.02 15.81
CA VAL A 591 0.84 -5.12 16.43
C VAL A 591 1.30 -6.48 15.91
N ALA A 592 1.60 -6.61 14.61
CA ALA A 592 2.07 -7.90 14.05
C ALA A 592 3.41 -8.34 14.63
N LYS A 593 4.35 -7.41 14.87
CA LYS A 593 5.64 -7.73 15.49
C LYS A 593 5.49 -8.22 16.92
N GLU A 594 4.54 -7.69 17.69
CA GLU A 594 4.23 -8.23 19.03
C GLU A 594 3.50 -9.58 18.95
N LYS A 595 2.51 -9.67 18.08
CA LYS A 595 1.69 -10.89 17.88
C LYS A 595 2.52 -12.11 17.44
N PHE A 596 3.54 -11.88 16.62
CA PHE A 596 4.40 -12.90 16.01
C PHE A 596 5.87 -12.81 16.44
N LYS A 597 6.12 -12.38 17.68
CA LYS A 597 7.46 -12.06 18.21
C LYS A 597 8.50 -13.19 18.13
N ASP A 598 8.07 -14.45 18.08
CA ASP A 598 8.94 -15.63 18.13
C ASP A 598 9.35 -16.15 16.74
N VAL A 599 8.97 -15.43 15.65
CA VAL A 599 9.37 -15.80 14.30
C VAL A 599 10.59 -15.03 13.83
N TYR A 600 11.19 -15.47 12.72
CA TYR A 600 12.39 -14.87 12.17
C TYR A 600 12.17 -13.40 11.73
N ASP A 601 11.07 -13.13 10.99
CA ASP A 601 10.68 -11.80 10.53
C ASP A 601 9.18 -11.78 10.16
N LEU A 602 8.72 -10.69 9.54
CA LEU A 602 7.39 -10.54 8.93
C LEU A 602 7.50 -10.41 7.40
N GLY A 603 6.42 -10.73 6.71
CA GLY A 603 6.19 -10.24 5.36
C GLY A 603 6.22 -8.72 5.34
N GLN A 604 6.71 -8.13 4.25
CA GLN A 604 6.84 -6.67 4.13
C GLN A 604 5.68 -6.02 3.41
N LEU A 605 4.84 -6.81 2.76
CA LEU A 605 3.63 -6.36 2.08
C LEU A 605 2.41 -6.68 2.93
N VAL A 606 1.57 -5.67 3.15
CA VAL A 606 0.26 -5.85 3.80
C VAL A 606 -0.62 -6.74 2.92
N ASP A 607 -1.09 -7.86 3.48
CA ASP A 607 -2.02 -8.76 2.82
C ASP A 607 -3.45 -8.28 3.08
N THR A 608 -3.97 -7.41 2.22
CA THR A 608 -5.36 -6.96 2.28
C THR A 608 -6.12 -7.35 1.01
N ARG A 609 -7.35 -7.79 1.21
CA ARG A 609 -8.29 -8.18 0.15
C ARG A 609 -9.33 -7.11 -0.14
N GLU A 610 -9.53 -6.16 0.78
CA GLU A 610 -10.38 -4.99 0.58
C GLU A 610 -9.54 -3.84 0.04
N ARG A 611 -9.79 -3.46 -1.22
CA ARG A 611 -9.00 -2.46 -1.92
C ARG A 611 -9.87 -1.38 -2.57
N ARG A 612 -9.29 -0.19 -2.77
CA ARG A 612 -9.90 0.85 -3.59
C ARG A 612 -9.90 0.39 -5.05
N ARG A 613 -11.04 0.53 -5.72
CA ARG A 613 -11.26 0.12 -7.10
C ARG A 613 -11.73 1.31 -7.93
N ILE A 614 -11.25 1.42 -9.16
CA ILE A 614 -11.73 2.44 -10.09
C ILE A 614 -13.19 2.18 -10.47
N VAL A 615 -13.89 3.25 -10.87
CA VAL A 615 -15.09 3.16 -11.70
C VAL A 615 -14.61 3.28 -13.15
N GLY A 616 -14.57 2.15 -13.84
CA GLY A 616 -14.08 2.07 -15.22
C GLY A 616 -15.18 2.25 -16.26
N ASP A 617 -14.80 2.06 -17.51
CA ASP A 617 -15.74 2.06 -18.64
C ASP A 617 -16.74 0.90 -18.55
N PHE A 618 -16.38 -0.17 -17.82
CA PHE A 618 -17.25 -1.26 -17.40
C PHE A 618 -16.99 -1.61 -15.93
N VAL A 619 -18.05 -1.84 -15.16
CA VAL A 619 -17.96 -2.28 -13.77
C VAL A 619 -18.49 -3.71 -13.68
N MET A 620 -17.59 -4.66 -13.50
CA MET A 620 -17.94 -6.07 -13.39
C MET A 620 -18.71 -6.36 -12.09
N SER A 621 -19.81 -7.08 -12.20
CA SER A 621 -20.71 -7.40 -11.06
C SER A 621 -20.74 -8.91 -10.79
N PRO A 622 -21.25 -9.36 -9.62
CA PRO A 622 -21.54 -10.75 -9.37
C PRO A 622 -22.54 -11.36 -10.40
N MET A 623 -23.41 -10.54 -10.97
CA MET A 623 -24.38 -10.98 -11.96
C MET A 623 -23.72 -11.38 -13.29
N ASP A 624 -22.68 -10.64 -13.71
CA ASP A 624 -21.90 -10.99 -14.88
C ASP A 624 -21.20 -12.35 -14.70
N ILE A 625 -20.67 -12.58 -13.49
CA ILE A 625 -19.98 -13.82 -13.10
C ILE A 625 -20.95 -15.00 -13.07
N SER A 626 -22.06 -14.87 -12.32
CA SER A 626 -23.02 -15.97 -12.13
C SER A 626 -23.78 -16.35 -13.41
N ASN A 627 -23.87 -15.43 -14.38
CA ASN A 627 -24.46 -15.68 -15.69
C ASN A 627 -23.44 -16.08 -16.77
N ASN A 628 -22.17 -16.31 -16.43
CA ASN A 628 -21.09 -16.63 -17.39
C ASN A 628 -21.03 -15.66 -18.59
N ARG A 629 -21.16 -14.34 -18.33
CA ARG A 629 -21.19 -13.34 -19.38
C ARG A 629 -19.94 -13.38 -20.24
N THR A 630 -20.12 -13.37 -21.56
CA THR A 630 -19.04 -13.24 -22.56
C THR A 630 -18.97 -11.78 -23.05
N TYR A 631 -17.79 -11.38 -23.53
CA TYR A 631 -17.56 -10.03 -24.01
C TYR A 631 -16.70 -10.04 -25.29
N PRO A 632 -16.91 -9.08 -26.20
CA PRO A 632 -16.07 -8.96 -27.42
C PRO A 632 -14.63 -8.52 -27.11
N ASP A 633 -14.38 -7.99 -25.91
CA ASP A 633 -13.11 -7.46 -25.43
C ASP A 633 -12.54 -8.22 -24.22
N THR A 634 -12.83 -9.49 -24.07
CA THR A 634 -12.23 -10.35 -23.04
C THR A 634 -10.73 -10.42 -23.21
N ILE A 635 -9.96 -10.13 -22.12
CA ILE A 635 -8.49 -10.17 -22.09
C ILE A 635 -7.91 -11.08 -21.00
N VAL A 636 -8.74 -11.57 -20.09
CA VAL A 636 -8.35 -12.50 -19.04
C VAL A 636 -9.45 -13.56 -18.86
N ILE A 637 -9.04 -14.78 -18.66
CA ILE A 637 -9.88 -15.81 -18.05
C ILE A 637 -9.45 -15.92 -16.58
N ALA A 638 -10.38 -15.65 -15.66
CA ALA A 638 -10.18 -15.86 -14.23
C ALA A 638 -10.84 -17.17 -13.78
N ARG A 639 -10.26 -17.80 -12.75
CA ARG A 639 -10.77 -19.07 -12.21
C ARG A 639 -10.71 -19.07 -10.70
N SER A 640 -11.87 -19.07 -10.05
CA SER A 640 -11.97 -19.16 -8.58
C SER A 640 -13.40 -19.47 -8.17
N ASN A 641 -13.66 -19.39 -6.86
CA ASN A 641 -14.99 -19.29 -6.30
C ASN A 641 -15.15 -17.91 -5.59
N PHE A 642 -16.31 -17.64 -4.96
CA PHE A 642 -16.56 -16.41 -4.23
C PHE A 642 -15.90 -16.41 -2.83
N ASP A 643 -14.57 -16.56 -2.78
CA ASP A 643 -13.73 -16.58 -1.57
C ASP A 643 -13.64 -15.16 -0.95
N SER A 644 -14.69 -14.73 -0.25
CA SER A 644 -14.84 -13.34 0.20
C SER A 644 -14.02 -12.97 1.45
N HIS A 645 -13.55 -13.91 2.26
CA HIS A 645 -12.87 -13.65 3.54
C HIS A 645 -13.59 -12.65 4.47
N GLY A 646 -14.90 -12.68 4.46
CA GLY A 646 -15.77 -11.78 5.18
C GLY A 646 -17.22 -11.99 4.78
N PHE A 647 -18.01 -10.93 4.85
CA PHE A 647 -19.42 -10.99 4.45
C PHE A 647 -19.66 -10.31 3.10
N THR A 648 -20.70 -10.75 2.40
CA THR A 648 -21.16 -10.20 1.12
C THR A 648 -22.21 -9.11 1.33
N ILE A 649 -22.37 -8.23 0.34
CA ILE A 649 -23.32 -7.11 0.38
C ILE A 649 -24.24 -7.03 -0.85
N HIS A 650 -23.92 -7.76 -1.92
CA HIS A 650 -24.76 -7.76 -3.12
C HIS A 650 -26.10 -8.48 -2.83
N PRO A 651 -27.26 -7.96 -3.28
CA PRO A 651 -28.57 -8.57 -3.05
C PRO A 651 -28.66 -10.06 -3.33
N VAL A 652 -28.02 -10.54 -4.39
CA VAL A 652 -28.01 -11.98 -4.72
C VAL A 652 -27.46 -12.83 -3.58
N PHE A 653 -26.38 -12.39 -2.93
CA PHE A 653 -25.73 -13.15 -1.87
C PHE A 653 -26.34 -12.89 -0.48
N MET A 654 -27.17 -11.85 -0.37
CA MET A 654 -28.00 -11.64 0.81
C MET A 654 -29.27 -12.51 0.79
N LEU A 655 -29.75 -12.89 -0.39
CA LEU A 655 -30.86 -13.83 -0.59
C LEU A 655 -30.40 -15.29 -0.59
N LYS A 656 -29.31 -15.58 -1.29
CA LYS A 656 -28.76 -16.94 -1.45
C LYS A 656 -27.23 -16.88 -1.37
N PRO A 657 -26.60 -17.62 -0.44
CA PRO A 657 -25.13 -17.69 -0.39
C PRO A 657 -24.56 -18.16 -1.72
N PRO A 658 -23.36 -17.68 -2.13
CA PRO A 658 -22.71 -18.13 -3.34
C PRO A 658 -22.34 -19.63 -3.24
N ASP A 659 -22.41 -20.34 -4.35
CA ASP A 659 -21.89 -21.71 -4.45
C ASP A 659 -20.37 -21.69 -4.23
N ARG A 660 -19.84 -22.73 -3.57
CA ARG A 660 -18.41 -22.90 -3.33
C ARG A 660 -17.67 -23.54 -4.51
N LYS A 661 -18.39 -23.94 -5.57
CA LYS A 661 -17.79 -24.49 -6.77
C LYS A 661 -16.94 -23.45 -7.48
N GLU A 662 -15.85 -23.91 -8.09
CA GLU A 662 -15.05 -23.07 -8.96
C GLU A 662 -15.81 -22.70 -10.24
N ILE A 663 -15.56 -21.49 -10.71
CA ILE A 663 -16.13 -20.96 -11.96
C ILE A 663 -15.01 -20.31 -12.78
N TYR A 664 -15.22 -20.35 -14.11
CA TYR A 664 -14.39 -19.63 -15.06
C TYR A 664 -15.09 -18.35 -15.50
N VAL A 665 -14.38 -17.27 -15.56
CA VAL A 665 -14.95 -15.93 -15.77
C VAL A 665 -14.16 -15.17 -16.82
N ASN A 666 -14.88 -14.50 -17.74
CA ASN A 666 -14.29 -13.60 -18.71
C ASN A 666 -14.14 -12.20 -18.10
N VAL A 667 -12.95 -11.61 -18.16
CA VAL A 667 -12.70 -10.25 -17.69
C VAL A 667 -12.45 -9.35 -18.90
N PRO A 668 -13.30 -8.32 -19.14
CA PRO A 668 -13.15 -7.45 -20.31
C PRO A 668 -12.08 -6.39 -20.11
N TYR A 669 -11.45 -5.94 -21.18
CA TYR A 669 -10.43 -4.87 -21.20
C TYR A 669 -10.94 -3.58 -20.56
N ARG A 670 -12.19 -3.23 -20.76
CA ARG A 670 -12.86 -2.04 -20.22
C ARG A 670 -12.83 -1.94 -18.67
N CYS A 671 -12.60 -3.06 -17.97
CA CYS A 671 -12.39 -3.04 -16.51
C CYS A 671 -11.07 -2.39 -16.09
N LEU A 672 -10.09 -2.29 -16.98
CA LEU A 672 -8.78 -1.68 -16.73
C LEU A 672 -8.75 -0.17 -16.99
N LEU A 673 -9.81 0.38 -17.61
CA LEU A 673 -9.88 1.75 -18.11
C LEU A 673 -10.63 2.66 -17.12
N PRO A 674 -9.96 3.56 -16.39
CA PRO A 674 -10.65 4.53 -15.53
C PRO A 674 -11.54 5.45 -16.38
N LYS A 675 -12.83 5.56 -16.04
CA LYS A 675 -13.76 6.40 -16.80
C LYS A 675 -13.32 7.87 -16.73
N GLY A 676 -13.22 8.51 -17.92
CA GLY A 676 -12.87 9.92 -18.03
C GLY A 676 -11.37 10.25 -17.96
N LEU A 677 -10.48 9.26 -17.79
CA LEU A 677 -9.02 9.45 -17.88
C LEU A 677 -8.44 8.64 -19.04
N ASP A 678 -7.45 9.22 -19.74
CA ASP A 678 -6.64 8.54 -20.75
C ASP A 678 -5.18 8.40 -20.32
N GLY A 679 -4.39 7.61 -21.07
CA GLY A 679 -2.95 7.40 -20.82
C GLY A 679 -2.64 6.53 -19.59
N ILE A 680 -3.62 5.87 -19.01
CA ILE A 680 -3.46 5.01 -17.84
C ILE A 680 -4.29 3.73 -17.94
N LEU A 681 -3.71 2.61 -17.52
CA LEU A 681 -4.34 1.31 -17.31
C LEU A 681 -4.21 0.92 -15.84
N VAL A 682 -5.23 0.33 -15.25
CA VAL A 682 -5.22 -0.17 -13.87
C VAL A 682 -5.24 -1.69 -13.86
N THR A 683 -4.38 -2.33 -13.06
CA THR A 683 -4.30 -3.79 -12.92
C THR A 683 -4.42 -4.24 -11.46
N GLY A 684 -4.59 -5.54 -11.26
CA GLY A 684 -4.71 -6.14 -9.93
C GLY A 684 -6.08 -5.86 -9.28
N LEU A 685 -6.11 -5.71 -7.96
CA LEU A 685 -7.34 -5.52 -7.20
C LEU A 685 -7.95 -4.11 -7.35
N GLY A 686 -7.21 -3.18 -7.98
CA GLY A 686 -7.69 -1.83 -8.30
C GLY A 686 -8.63 -1.72 -9.50
N VAL A 687 -8.83 -2.80 -10.28
CA VAL A 687 -9.69 -2.82 -11.46
C VAL A 687 -11.15 -2.54 -11.14
N SER A 688 -11.91 -2.22 -12.18
CA SER A 688 -13.33 -1.85 -12.07
C SER A 688 -14.23 -3.06 -11.88
N ALA A 689 -14.55 -3.37 -10.63
CA ALA A 689 -15.45 -4.44 -10.25
C ALA A 689 -16.20 -4.15 -8.95
N HIS A 690 -17.39 -4.73 -8.79
CA HIS A 690 -18.08 -4.77 -7.51
C HIS A 690 -17.24 -5.56 -6.49
N ARG A 691 -17.26 -5.18 -5.21
CA ARG A 691 -16.47 -5.84 -4.17
C ARG A 691 -16.74 -7.35 -4.07
N ASP A 692 -17.97 -7.79 -4.27
CA ASP A 692 -18.33 -9.22 -4.22
C ASP A 692 -18.00 -9.97 -5.51
N ALA A 693 -17.65 -9.30 -6.60
CA ALA A 693 -17.08 -9.90 -7.79
C ALA A 693 -15.57 -10.11 -7.67
N MET A 694 -14.89 -9.25 -6.91
CA MET A 694 -13.44 -9.26 -6.76
C MET A 694 -12.87 -10.62 -6.30
N PRO A 695 -13.45 -11.36 -5.35
CA PRO A 695 -12.93 -12.66 -4.93
C PRO A 695 -12.67 -13.64 -6.06
N VAL A 696 -13.47 -13.59 -7.13
CA VAL A 696 -13.36 -14.51 -8.26
C VAL A 696 -12.27 -14.11 -9.26
N ILE A 697 -11.95 -12.82 -9.36
CA ILE A 697 -11.03 -12.30 -10.38
C ILE A 697 -9.68 -11.83 -9.83
N ARG A 698 -9.38 -12.10 -8.54
CA ARG A 698 -8.17 -11.62 -7.83
C ARG A 698 -7.11 -12.68 -7.60
N MET A 699 -7.28 -13.90 -8.11
CA MET A 699 -6.28 -14.97 -7.90
C MET A 699 -4.94 -14.59 -8.55
N GLN A 700 -3.84 -15.00 -7.94
CA GLN A 700 -2.50 -14.61 -8.42
C GLN A 700 -2.28 -14.96 -9.91
N PRO A 701 -2.64 -16.19 -10.40
CA PRO A 701 -2.51 -16.53 -11.82
C PRO A 701 -3.28 -15.56 -12.73
N ASP A 702 -4.50 -15.21 -12.34
CA ASP A 702 -5.37 -14.35 -13.15
C ASP A 702 -4.82 -12.92 -13.23
N ILE A 703 -4.27 -12.41 -12.10
CA ILE A 703 -3.63 -11.09 -12.05
C ILE A 703 -2.30 -11.09 -12.81
N GLN A 704 -1.53 -12.18 -12.80
CA GLN A 704 -0.31 -12.33 -13.61
C GLN A 704 -0.63 -12.25 -15.10
N ASN A 705 -1.63 -12.97 -15.56
CA ASN A 705 -2.10 -12.94 -16.95
C ASN A 705 -2.73 -11.59 -17.31
N GLN A 706 -3.44 -10.94 -16.39
CA GLN A 706 -3.98 -9.58 -16.55
C GLN A 706 -2.86 -8.54 -16.72
N GLY A 707 -1.83 -8.61 -15.89
CA GLY A 707 -0.67 -7.74 -16.01
C GLY A 707 0.04 -7.91 -17.35
N TYR A 708 0.25 -9.16 -17.78
CA TYR A 708 0.82 -9.46 -19.09
C TYR A 708 -0.01 -8.82 -20.23
N ALA A 709 -1.33 -8.98 -20.20
CA ALA A 709 -2.23 -8.39 -21.20
C ALA A 709 -2.17 -6.84 -21.18
N ALA A 710 -2.11 -6.22 -19.99
CA ALA A 710 -2.00 -4.77 -19.85
C ALA A 710 -0.68 -4.22 -20.40
N GLY A 711 0.44 -4.93 -20.22
CA GLY A 711 1.74 -4.53 -20.77
C GLY A 711 1.78 -4.60 -22.29
N VAL A 712 1.22 -5.67 -22.90
CA VAL A 712 1.07 -5.76 -24.36
C VAL A 712 0.19 -4.62 -24.88
N ALA A 713 -0.96 -4.36 -24.23
CA ALA A 713 -1.84 -3.25 -24.61
C ALA A 713 -1.13 -1.89 -24.53
N ALA A 714 -0.34 -1.65 -23.49
CA ALA A 714 0.45 -0.43 -23.34
C ALA A 714 1.50 -0.26 -24.47
N ALA A 715 2.17 -1.33 -24.87
CA ALA A 715 3.10 -1.31 -26.00
C ALA A 715 2.38 -1.01 -27.33
N MET A 716 1.19 -1.56 -27.57
CA MET A 716 0.37 -1.24 -28.74
C MET A 716 -0.04 0.23 -28.79
N VAL A 717 -0.33 0.85 -27.62
CA VAL A 717 -0.58 2.29 -27.52
C VAL A 717 0.66 3.08 -27.90
N VAL A 718 1.84 2.68 -27.42
CA VAL A 718 3.12 3.32 -27.72
C VAL A 718 3.43 3.28 -29.22
N GLU A 719 3.23 2.13 -29.85
CA GLU A 719 3.48 1.89 -31.27
C GLU A 719 2.52 2.67 -32.16
N SER A 720 1.20 2.59 -31.86
CA SER A 720 0.16 3.22 -32.70
C SER A 720 0.00 4.73 -32.46
N GLY A 721 0.47 5.25 -31.31
CA GLY A 721 0.24 6.64 -30.89
C GLY A 721 -1.23 6.95 -30.52
N LYS A 722 -2.11 5.94 -30.48
CA LYS A 722 -3.54 6.09 -30.18
C LYS A 722 -3.79 6.17 -28.67
N SER A 723 -5.04 6.41 -28.27
CA SER A 723 -5.51 6.36 -26.90
C SER A 723 -5.57 4.90 -26.40
N VAL A 724 -5.52 4.69 -25.08
CA VAL A 724 -5.70 3.36 -24.48
C VAL A 724 -7.06 2.71 -24.83
N ARG A 725 -8.05 3.53 -25.25
CA ARG A 725 -9.38 3.09 -25.68
C ARG A 725 -9.48 2.71 -27.16
N GLN A 726 -8.46 3.04 -27.95
CA GLN A 726 -8.46 2.91 -29.40
C GLN A 726 -7.50 1.84 -29.91
N ILE A 727 -7.00 0.97 -29.02
CA ILE A 727 -6.16 -0.15 -29.43
C ILE A 727 -6.99 -1.16 -30.22
N ASP A 728 -6.34 -1.94 -31.08
CA ASP A 728 -6.94 -3.08 -31.75
C ASP A 728 -7.10 -4.27 -30.78
N ILE A 729 -8.29 -4.37 -30.20
CA ILE A 729 -8.61 -5.44 -29.24
C ILE A 729 -8.47 -6.84 -29.87
N LYS A 730 -8.78 -7.01 -31.17
CA LYS A 730 -8.65 -8.32 -31.83
C LYS A 730 -7.19 -8.70 -32.05
N ALA A 731 -6.34 -7.75 -32.36
CA ALA A 731 -4.89 -7.98 -32.41
C ALA A 731 -4.33 -8.34 -31.02
N LEU A 732 -4.77 -7.65 -29.95
CA LEU A 732 -4.40 -8.00 -28.58
C LEU A 732 -4.88 -9.41 -28.21
N GLN A 733 -6.15 -9.75 -28.47
CA GLN A 733 -6.71 -11.08 -28.22
C GLN A 733 -5.95 -12.18 -28.98
N LYS A 734 -5.61 -11.94 -30.26
CA LYS A 734 -4.84 -12.89 -31.05
C LYS A 734 -3.48 -13.19 -30.41
N HIS A 735 -2.75 -12.15 -30.01
CA HIS A 735 -1.48 -12.29 -29.28
C HIS A 735 -1.65 -13.11 -27.98
N LEU A 736 -2.72 -12.84 -27.21
CA LEU A 736 -3.00 -13.54 -25.96
C LEU A 736 -3.42 -15.00 -26.17
N VAL A 737 -4.08 -15.31 -27.28
CA VAL A 737 -4.39 -16.71 -27.68
C VAL A 737 -3.12 -17.46 -28.09
N GLU A 738 -2.27 -16.84 -28.91
CA GLU A 738 -0.95 -17.40 -29.28
C GLU A 738 -0.07 -17.66 -28.03
N LYS A 739 -0.24 -16.89 -26.99
CA LYS A 739 0.44 -17.06 -25.69
C LYS A 739 -0.21 -18.12 -24.79
N ASP A 740 -1.35 -18.70 -25.15
CA ASP A 740 -2.21 -19.57 -24.30
C ASP A 740 -2.77 -18.84 -23.05
N ASN A 741 -2.78 -17.51 -23.03
CA ASN A 741 -3.46 -16.72 -22.00
C ASN A 741 -4.99 -16.78 -22.15
N LEU A 742 -5.46 -16.95 -23.38
CA LEU A 742 -6.88 -16.98 -23.75
C LEU A 742 -7.20 -18.19 -24.63
N PRO A 743 -8.41 -18.74 -24.53
CA PRO A 743 -8.89 -19.73 -25.50
C PRO A 743 -9.33 -19.05 -26.81
N GLU A 744 -9.25 -19.76 -27.95
CA GLU A 744 -9.57 -19.23 -29.28
C GLU A 744 -10.98 -18.62 -29.40
N ARG A 745 -11.95 -19.14 -28.63
CA ARG A 745 -13.36 -18.68 -28.70
C ARG A 745 -13.47 -17.14 -28.48
N VAL A 746 -12.57 -16.52 -27.71
CA VAL A 746 -12.63 -15.08 -27.41
C VAL A 746 -12.51 -14.21 -28.66
N LEU A 747 -11.93 -14.72 -29.75
CA LEU A 747 -11.80 -14.01 -31.02
C LEU A 747 -13.17 -13.74 -31.66
N THR A 748 -14.16 -14.62 -31.40
CA THR A 748 -15.50 -14.57 -31.96
C THR A 748 -16.60 -14.29 -30.94
N ASP A 749 -16.28 -14.32 -29.62
CA ASP A 749 -17.25 -14.06 -28.56
C ASP A 749 -17.90 -12.68 -28.75
N LYS A 750 -19.22 -12.63 -28.53
CA LYS A 750 -20.03 -11.41 -28.46
C LYS A 750 -20.48 -11.18 -27.03
N ASP A 751 -21.00 -10.00 -26.75
CA ASP A 751 -21.65 -9.73 -25.47
C ASP A 751 -22.92 -10.60 -25.36
N SER A 752 -22.99 -11.44 -24.33
CA SER A 752 -24.15 -12.31 -24.10
C SER A 752 -25.32 -11.60 -23.41
N PHE A 753 -25.18 -10.31 -23.15
CA PHE A 753 -26.24 -9.45 -22.60
C PHE A 753 -26.70 -8.44 -23.65
N PRO A 754 -27.97 -8.00 -23.61
CA PRO A 754 -29.03 -8.34 -22.63
C PRO A 754 -29.51 -9.80 -22.76
N LEU A 755 -29.96 -10.37 -21.65
CA LEU A 755 -30.55 -11.72 -21.64
C LEU A 755 -31.93 -11.73 -22.34
N PRO A 756 -32.30 -12.84 -23.02
CA PRO A 756 -33.64 -12.98 -23.62
C PRO A 756 -34.76 -12.87 -22.57
N LYS A 757 -35.85 -12.16 -22.92
CA LYS A 757 -36.99 -11.98 -22.02
C LYS A 757 -37.64 -13.26 -21.56
N GLU A 758 -37.69 -14.27 -22.45
CA GLU A 758 -38.22 -15.62 -22.19
C GLU A 758 -37.38 -16.31 -21.10
N LYS A 759 -36.03 -16.12 -21.11
CA LYS A 759 -35.13 -16.66 -20.08
C LYS A 759 -35.42 -16.04 -18.73
N ILE A 760 -35.72 -14.73 -18.69
CA ILE A 760 -36.06 -14.02 -17.46
C ILE A 760 -37.42 -14.50 -16.92
N ALA A 761 -38.44 -14.64 -17.78
CA ALA A 761 -39.75 -15.13 -17.39
C ALA A 761 -39.67 -16.53 -16.77
N GLN A 762 -38.96 -17.46 -17.44
CA GLN A 762 -38.72 -18.81 -16.92
C GLN A 762 -37.93 -18.81 -15.60
N ALA A 763 -36.98 -17.88 -15.41
CA ALA A 763 -36.27 -17.75 -14.15
C ALA A 763 -37.19 -17.28 -13.02
N VAL A 764 -38.09 -16.31 -13.27
CA VAL A 764 -39.09 -15.84 -12.30
C VAL A 764 -40.01 -16.99 -11.83
N GLU A 765 -40.38 -17.92 -12.70
CA GLU A 765 -41.16 -19.08 -12.29
C GLU A 765 -40.34 -20.05 -11.39
N ARG A 766 -39.02 -20.18 -11.64
CA ARG A 766 -38.19 -21.15 -10.92
C ARG A 766 -37.71 -20.64 -9.55
N VAL A 767 -37.62 -19.31 -9.30
CA VAL A 767 -37.05 -18.77 -8.05
C VAL A 767 -37.77 -19.24 -6.78
N VAL A 768 -39.02 -19.70 -6.86
CA VAL A 768 -39.76 -20.32 -5.74
C VAL A 768 -39.09 -21.60 -5.24
N ASN A 769 -38.25 -22.24 -6.07
CA ASN A 769 -37.52 -23.46 -5.75
C ASN A 769 -36.10 -23.06 -5.27
N ASN A 770 -35.98 -22.63 -4.03
CA ASN A 770 -34.69 -22.29 -3.42
C ASN A 770 -33.87 -21.28 -4.21
N PHE A 771 -34.52 -20.25 -4.75
CA PHE A 771 -33.93 -19.18 -5.55
C PHE A 771 -33.18 -19.68 -6.82
N ASP A 772 -33.68 -20.76 -7.45
CA ASP A 772 -33.12 -21.21 -8.75
C ASP A 772 -33.36 -20.17 -9.84
N GLY A 773 -32.32 -19.74 -10.54
CA GLY A 773 -32.38 -18.69 -11.55
C GLY A 773 -32.35 -17.27 -11.02
N LEU A 774 -32.10 -17.06 -9.72
CA LEU A 774 -32.02 -15.73 -9.10
C LEU A 774 -31.00 -14.82 -9.80
N GLU A 775 -29.87 -15.37 -10.25
CA GLU A 775 -28.85 -14.66 -10.99
C GLU A 775 -29.34 -14.08 -12.32
N VAL A 776 -30.27 -14.75 -12.98
CA VAL A 776 -30.93 -14.29 -14.22
C VAL A 776 -31.91 -13.17 -13.92
N VAL A 777 -32.72 -13.35 -12.88
CA VAL A 777 -33.73 -12.36 -12.41
C VAL A 777 -33.04 -11.04 -12.03
N LEU A 778 -31.94 -11.10 -11.25
CA LEU A 778 -31.25 -9.92 -10.76
C LEU A 778 -30.37 -9.25 -11.82
N ALA A 779 -30.10 -9.91 -12.95
CA ALA A 779 -29.30 -9.35 -14.03
C ALA A 779 -30.01 -8.26 -14.83
N GLN A 780 -31.32 -8.30 -14.94
CA GLN A 780 -32.14 -7.35 -15.70
C GLN A 780 -33.41 -6.97 -14.93
N LEU A 781 -33.26 -6.13 -13.91
CA LEU A 781 -34.34 -5.74 -12.99
C LEU A 781 -35.49 -5.04 -13.69
N GLN A 782 -35.25 -4.26 -14.75
CA GLN A 782 -36.31 -3.56 -15.49
C GLN A 782 -37.34 -4.54 -16.10
N ASP A 783 -36.87 -5.70 -16.60
CA ASP A 783 -37.75 -6.73 -17.14
C ASP A 783 -38.28 -7.66 -16.04
N ALA A 784 -37.50 -7.93 -14.98
CA ALA A 784 -37.84 -8.90 -13.95
C ALA A 784 -38.87 -8.39 -12.91
N ILE A 785 -38.77 -7.13 -12.45
CA ILE A 785 -39.63 -6.60 -11.37
C ILE A 785 -41.11 -6.68 -11.75
N PRO A 786 -41.54 -6.27 -12.96
CA PRO A 786 -42.98 -6.41 -13.34
C PRO A 786 -43.48 -7.87 -13.37
N LEU A 787 -42.59 -8.81 -13.72
CA LEU A 787 -42.91 -10.24 -13.71
C LEU A 787 -43.02 -10.78 -12.29
N LEU A 788 -42.09 -10.38 -11.39
CA LEU A 788 -42.11 -10.78 -9.98
C LEU A 788 -43.37 -10.28 -9.26
N ARG A 789 -43.82 -9.03 -9.52
CA ARG A 789 -45.05 -8.48 -8.94
C ARG A 789 -46.27 -9.31 -9.36
N ARG A 790 -46.42 -9.58 -10.67
CA ARG A 790 -47.53 -10.41 -11.15
C ARG A 790 -47.46 -11.83 -10.58
N ALA A 791 -46.26 -12.42 -10.49
CA ALA A 791 -46.11 -13.74 -9.91
C ALA A 791 -46.45 -13.78 -8.41
N TYR A 792 -46.13 -12.71 -7.65
CA TYR A 792 -46.53 -12.55 -6.26
C TYR A 792 -48.08 -12.49 -6.09
N GLU A 793 -48.75 -11.69 -6.93
CA GLU A 793 -50.19 -11.55 -6.91
C GLU A 793 -50.93 -12.84 -7.27
N ALA A 794 -50.39 -13.61 -8.21
CA ALA A 794 -50.92 -14.86 -8.69
C ALA A 794 -50.52 -16.11 -7.87
N ALA A 795 -49.68 -15.94 -6.83
CA ALA A 795 -49.17 -17.06 -6.04
C ALA A 795 -50.23 -17.73 -5.15
N ASP A 796 -50.47 -19.02 -5.35
CA ASP A 796 -51.47 -19.79 -4.59
C ASP A 796 -50.90 -20.40 -3.29
N SER A 797 -49.58 -20.48 -3.12
CA SER A 797 -48.95 -21.07 -1.94
C SER A 797 -48.21 -19.97 -1.10
N GLU A 798 -48.26 -20.11 0.21
CA GLU A 798 -47.54 -19.24 1.14
C GLU A 798 -46.02 -19.23 0.85
N LYS A 799 -45.44 -20.41 0.49
CA LYS A 799 -44.05 -20.54 0.14
C LYS A 799 -43.69 -19.71 -1.09
N ALA A 800 -44.49 -19.80 -2.17
CA ALA A 800 -44.26 -19.03 -3.39
C ALA A 800 -44.43 -17.51 -3.11
N LYS A 801 -45.46 -17.15 -2.39
CA LYS A 801 -45.73 -15.77 -2.01
C LYS A 801 -44.61 -15.16 -1.20
N LEU A 802 -44.07 -15.88 -0.21
CA LEU A 802 -42.93 -15.46 0.58
C LEU A 802 -41.66 -15.34 -0.26
N ALA A 803 -41.37 -16.26 -1.17
CA ALA A 803 -40.18 -16.20 -2.04
C ALA A 803 -40.19 -14.96 -2.94
N TYR A 804 -41.33 -14.65 -3.56
CA TYR A 804 -41.45 -13.44 -4.38
C TYR A 804 -41.40 -12.16 -3.53
N ALA A 805 -42.07 -12.12 -2.38
CA ALA A 805 -42.00 -11.00 -1.45
C ALA A 805 -40.60 -10.74 -0.95
N HIS A 806 -39.80 -11.82 -0.68
CA HIS A 806 -38.42 -11.74 -0.23
C HIS A 806 -37.52 -11.09 -1.29
N ILE A 807 -37.62 -11.52 -2.55
CA ILE A 807 -36.87 -10.94 -3.66
C ILE A 807 -37.27 -9.47 -3.87
N LEU A 808 -38.57 -9.17 -3.96
CA LEU A 808 -39.10 -7.81 -4.15
C LEU A 808 -38.65 -6.90 -3.02
N GLY A 809 -38.82 -7.32 -1.76
CA GLY A 809 -38.39 -6.57 -0.59
C GLY A 809 -36.87 -6.32 -0.57
N MET A 810 -36.06 -7.33 -0.92
CA MET A 810 -34.60 -7.17 -1.01
C MET A 810 -34.21 -6.13 -2.08
N LEU A 811 -35.01 -5.97 -3.14
CA LEU A 811 -34.83 -4.94 -4.18
C LEU A 811 -35.42 -3.56 -3.81
N GLY A 812 -36.05 -3.44 -2.65
CA GLY A 812 -36.67 -2.19 -2.19
C GLY A 812 -38.11 -1.96 -2.67
N GLU A 813 -38.74 -2.98 -3.21
CA GLU A 813 -40.12 -2.94 -3.66
C GLU A 813 -41.10 -3.21 -2.49
N PRO A 814 -42.14 -2.39 -2.28
CA PRO A 814 -43.06 -2.53 -1.16
C PRO A 814 -44.05 -3.69 -1.34
N THR A 815 -44.17 -4.22 -2.55
CA THR A 815 -45.05 -5.35 -2.85
C THR A 815 -44.67 -6.56 -2.00
N GLY A 816 -45.58 -7.06 -1.16
CA GLY A 816 -45.33 -8.19 -0.26
C GLY A 816 -44.79 -7.78 1.13
N ALA A 817 -44.79 -6.50 1.49
CA ALA A 817 -44.35 -6.04 2.81
C ALA A 817 -45.13 -6.72 3.96
N ASP A 818 -46.45 -6.95 3.82
CA ASP A 818 -47.28 -7.64 4.83
C ASP A 818 -46.84 -9.09 5.00
N THR A 819 -46.58 -9.77 3.91
CA THR A 819 -46.05 -11.16 3.91
C THR A 819 -44.70 -11.25 4.63
N LEU A 820 -43.82 -10.27 4.38
CA LEU A 820 -42.51 -10.22 5.07
C LEU A 820 -42.69 -9.87 6.56
N ALA A 821 -43.57 -8.93 6.90
CA ALA A 821 -43.83 -8.52 8.31
C ALA A 821 -44.32 -9.71 9.13
N GLU A 822 -45.26 -10.49 8.60
CA GLU A 822 -45.78 -11.69 9.28
C GLU A 822 -44.70 -12.77 9.39
N ALA A 823 -43.92 -12.99 8.33
CA ALA A 823 -42.81 -13.95 8.34
C ALA A 823 -41.71 -13.60 9.36
N VAL A 824 -41.41 -12.31 9.53
CA VAL A 824 -40.43 -11.85 10.56
C VAL A 824 -41.01 -11.97 11.96
N LYS A 825 -42.30 -11.67 12.14
CA LYS A 825 -42.98 -11.71 13.44
C LYS A 825 -43.09 -13.14 13.97
N SER A 826 -43.53 -14.08 13.13
CA SER A 826 -43.85 -15.46 13.51
C SER A 826 -42.64 -16.39 13.69
N ARG A 827 -41.46 -16.04 13.23
CA ARG A 827 -40.24 -16.90 13.29
C ARG A 827 -39.38 -16.53 14.51
N ASP A 828 -38.79 -17.53 15.16
CA ASP A 828 -37.71 -17.35 16.13
C ASP A 828 -36.40 -17.10 15.44
N TRP A 829 -35.38 -16.58 16.19
CA TRP A 829 -34.03 -16.44 15.68
C TRP A 829 -33.46 -17.82 15.25
N ASP A 830 -32.98 -17.90 14.02
CA ASP A 830 -32.27 -19.04 13.49
C ASP A 830 -30.76 -18.91 13.76
N LYS A 831 -29.95 -19.89 13.33
CA LYS A 831 -28.51 -19.84 13.49
C LYS A 831 -27.92 -18.73 12.63
N GLY A 832 -27.44 -17.69 13.26
CA GLY A 832 -26.75 -16.59 12.60
C GLY A 832 -25.35 -16.92 12.10
N TRP A 833 -24.67 -15.90 11.62
CA TRP A 833 -23.30 -15.99 11.14
C TRP A 833 -22.37 -15.02 11.89
N ASN A 834 -21.24 -15.54 12.32
CA ASN A 834 -20.10 -14.78 12.84
C ASN A 834 -18.91 -14.90 11.90
N TYR A 835 -18.11 -13.84 11.79
CA TYR A 835 -16.85 -13.94 11.06
C TYR A 835 -15.82 -14.68 11.94
N THR A 836 -15.63 -15.97 11.70
CA THR A 836 -14.82 -16.87 12.56
C THR A 836 -13.60 -17.45 11.85
N GLY A 837 -13.02 -16.72 10.90
CA GLY A 837 -11.76 -17.10 10.27
C GLY A 837 -11.85 -17.39 8.77
N MET A 838 -10.71 -17.78 8.19
CA MET A 838 -10.52 -17.92 6.75
C MET A 838 -11.43 -18.97 6.08
N GLY A 839 -11.89 -19.97 6.84
CA GLY A 839 -12.78 -21.03 6.31
C GLY A 839 -14.23 -20.62 6.14
N GLN A 840 -14.65 -19.47 6.64
CA GLN A 840 -16.04 -18.99 6.62
C GLN A 840 -16.26 -17.90 5.58
N TYR A 841 -16.37 -18.26 4.34
CA TYR A 841 -16.71 -17.35 3.27
C TYR A 841 -18.01 -17.77 2.56
N GLY A 842 -18.67 -16.79 1.93
CA GLY A 842 -19.88 -16.98 1.15
C GLY A 842 -21.18 -16.83 1.92
N MET A 843 -21.26 -17.23 3.18
CA MET A 843 -22.41 -16.90 4.03
C MET A 843 -22.25 -15.54 4.69
N SER A 844 -23.34 -14.80 4.86
CA SER A 844 -23.28 -13.47 5.48
C SER A 844 -24.53 -13.12 6.28
N LEU A 845 -25.63 -13.86 6.09
CA LEU A 845 -26.92 -13.69 6.73
C LEU A 845 -27.57 -15.07 6.90
N SER A 846 -28.35 -15.23 7.96
CA SER A 846 -29.30 -16.31 8.10
C SER A 846 -30.56 -16.06 7.25
N GLU A 847 -31.51 -17.00 7.22
CA GLU A 847 -32.78 -16.79 6.50
C GLU A 847 -33.58 -15.66 7.14
N LEU A 848 -33.69 -15.64 8.47
CA LEU A 848 -34.39 -14.57 9.18
C LEU A 848 -33.70 -13.23 9.04
N ASP A 849 -32.37 -13.19 9.10
CA ASP A 849 -31.60 -11.97 8.84
C ASP A 849 -31.93 -11.37 7.46
N SER A 850 -31.99 -12.22 6.44
CA SER A 850 -32.30 -11.83 5.06
C SER A 850 -33.73 -11.27 4.94
N LEU A 851 -34.69 -11.92 5.60
CA LEU A 851 -36.09 -11.44 5.66
C LEU A 851 -36.20 -10.09 6.36
N ILE A 852 -35.49 -9.88 7.49
CA ILE A 852 -35.44 -8.62 8.21
C ILE A 852 -34.88 -7.50 7.31
N VAL A 853 -33.78 -7.76 6.61
CA VAL A 853 -33.21 -6.79 5.67
C VAL A 853 -34.19 -6.47 4.54
N ALA A 854 -34.81 -7.48 3.95
CA ALA A 854 -35.79 -7.32 2.87
C ALA A 854 -36.97 -6.49 3.34
N LEU A 855 -37.51 -6.79 4.54
CA LEU A 855 -38.62 -6.05 5.15
C LEU A 855 -38.25 -4.57 5.36
N GLY A 856 -37.08 -4.28 5.93
CA GLY A 856 -36.60 -2.91 6.13
C GLY A 856 -36.47 -2.14 4.81
N ARG A 857 -35.96 -2.82 3.75
CA ARG A 857 -35.80 -2.21 2.42
C ARG A 857 -37.11 -1.84 1.73
N THR A 858 -38.23 -2.48 2.09
CA THR A 858 -39.55 -2.09 1.57
C THR A 858 -39.94 -0.67 1.98
N ARG A 859 -39.36 -0.11 3.04
CA ARG A 859 -39.72 1.18 3.65
C ARG A 859 -41.22 1.28 4.06
N SER A 860 -41.89 0.16 4.22
CA SER A 860 -43.25 0.11 4.71
C SER A 860 -43.30 0.44 6.20
N LYS A 861 -44.33 1.23 6.61
CA LYS A 861 -44.57 1.54 8.02
C LYS A 861 -44.81 0.28 8.88
N GLN A 862 -45.34 -0.80 8.29
CA GLN A 862 -45.58 -2.08 8.95
C GLN A 862 -44.26 -2.81 9.33
N ALA A 863 -43.13 -2.44 8.77
CA ALA A 863 -41.85 -3.05 9.04
C ALA A 863 -41.32 -2.76 10.46
N LEU A 864 -41.60 -1.58 11.00
CA LEU A 864 -40.96 -1.11 12.23
C LEU A 864 -41.23 -2.02 13.43
N GLY A 865 -42.53 -2.31 13.71
CA GLY A 865 -42.93 -3.12 14.89
C GLY A 865 -42.24 -4.49 14.95
N PRO A 866 -42.41 -5.35 13.93
CA PRO A 866 -41.77 -6.66 13.90
C PRO A 866 -40.23 -6.62 14.06
N ILE A 867 -39.56 -5.63 13.46
CA ILE A 867 -38.07 -5.50 13.57
C ILE A 867 -37.68 -5.08 15.00
N LEU A 868 -38.42 -4.14 15.64
CA LEU A 868 -38.11 -3.72 17.01
C LEU A 868 -38.34 -4.86 18.03
N GLU A 869 -39.33 -5.72 17.84
CA GLU A 869 -39.49 -6.91 18.68
C GLU A 869 -38.28 -7.86 18.57
N LYS A 870 -37.67 -7.98 17.40
CA LYS A 870 -36.44 -8.74 17.23
C LYS A 870 -35.24 -8.07 17.90
N VAL A 871 -35.10 -6.76 17.84
CA VAL A 871 -34.02 -6.00 18.52
C VAL A 871 -34.03 -6.22 20.03
N LYS A 872 -35.18 -6.25 20.67
CA LYS A 872 -35.30 -6.48 22.13
C LYS A 872 -34.68 -7.80 22.60
N GLN A 873 -34.67 -8.82 21.73
CA GLN A 873 -34.14 -10.16 22.02
C GLN A 873 -32.63 -10.27 21.87
N LEU A 874 -31.96 -9.27 21.27
CA LEU A 874 -30.51 -9.32 21.01
C LEU A 874 -29.69 -8.80 22.19
N ASP A 875 -28.46 -9.35 22.34
CA ASP A 875 -27.49 -8.98 23.35
C ASP A 875 -26.04 -9.13 22.81
N ALA A 876 -25.04 -9.02 23.69
CA ALA A 876 -23.64 -9.17 23.34
C ALA A 876 -23.24 -10.61 22.92
N GLY A 877 -24.02 -11.60 23.26
CA GLY A 877 -23.83 -13.00 22.85
C GLY A 877 -24.43 -13.35 21.49
N SER A 878 -25.30 -12.46 20.97
CA SER A 878 -25.97 -12.66 19.68
C SER A 878 -24.98 -12.61 18.51
N GLU A 879 -25.27 -13.35 17.43
CA GLU A 879 -24.43 -13.41 16.27
C GLU A 879 -24.34 -12.06 15.55
N PHE A 880 -23.16 -11.79 14.95
CA PHE A 880 -22.93 -10.54 14.24
C PHE A 880 -23.95 -10.29 13.13
N SER A 881 -24.37 -11.32 12.40
CA SER A 881 -25.32 -11.19 11.29
C SER A 881 -26.69 -10.69 11.73
N HIS A 882 -27.17 -11.09 12.90
CA HIS A 882 -28.43 -10.61 13.48
C HIS A 882 -28.39 -9.11 13.77
N CYS A 883 -27.29 -8.68 14.43
CA CYS A 883 -27.08 -7.24 14.72
C CYS A 883 -26.95 -6.43 13.43
N ARG A 884 -26.26 -6.98 12.43
CA ARG A 884 -26.11 -6.35 11.11
C ARG A 884 -27.44 -6.25 10.39
N ALA A 885 -28.28 -7.28 10.42
CA ALA A 885 -29.58 -7.30 9.74
C ALA A 885 -30.54 -6.24 10.29
N VAL A 886 -30.69 -6.16 11.62
CA VAL A 886 -31.54 -5.14 12.23
C VAL A 886 -31.00 -3.73 12.00
N ALA A 887 -29.68 -3.54 12.03
CA ALA A 887 -29.06 -2.24 11.73
C ALA A 887 -29.34 -1.78 10.30
N ILE A 888 -29.16 -2.66 9.30
CA ILE A 888 -29.45 -2.35 7.89
C ILE A 888 -30.95 -2.03 7.70
N ALA A 889 -31.82 -2.84 8.29
CA ALA A 889 -33.27 -2.66 8.16
C ALA A 889 -33.72 -1.33 8.74
N LEU A 890 -33.35 -1.00 9.99
CA LEU A 890 -33.76 0.23 10.67
C LEU A 890 -33.15 1.48 10.03
N GLU A 891 -31.89 1.48 9.66
CA GLU A 891 -31.28 2.63 8.97
C GLU A 891 -31.89 2.89 7.58
N THR A 892 -32.38 1.84 6.91
CA THR A 892 -33.06 1.96 5.61
C THR A 892 -34.49 2.53 5.78
N LEU A 893 -35.19 2.13 6.84
CA LEU A 893 -36.47 2.72 7.21
C LEU A 893 -36.30 4.20 7.56
N GLY A 894 -35.23 4.55 8.30
CA GLY A 894 -34.98 5.91 8.77
C GLY A 894 -36.01 6.46 9.74
N ASP A 895 -36.79 5.60 10.40
CA ASP A 895 -37.85 6.02 11.32
C ASP A 895 -37.25 6.35 12.70
N THR A 896 -37.51 7.57 13.17
CA THR A 896 -37.03 8.08 14.46
C THR A 896 -37.55 7.30 15.67
N ALA A 897 -38.67 6.62 15.55
CA ALA A 897 -39.18 5.75 16.60
C ALA A 897 -38.27 4.54 16.92
N ALA A 898 -37.35 4.19 16.01
CA ALA A 898 -36.34 3.16 16.25
C ALA A 898 -35.19 3.62 17.16
N ALA A 899 -34.96 4.93 17.28
CA ALA A 899 -33.78 5.49 17.92
C ALA A 899 -33.61 5.04 19.39
N LYS A 900 -34.70 5.11 20.18
CA LYS A 900 -34.65 4.71 21.59
C LYS A 900 -34.29 3.22 21.76
N SER A 901 -34.90 2.33 20.99
CA SER A 901 -34.62 0.88 21.06
C SER A 901 -33.19 0.54 20.64
N LEU A 902 -32.63 1.24 19.65
CA LEU A 902 -31.24 1.09 19.27
C LEU A 902 -30.29 1.61 20.35
N ALA A 903 -30.61 2.72 21.01
CA ALA A 903 -29.82 3.25 22.12
C ALA A 903 -29.79 2.26 23.29
N GLU A 904 -30.99 1.78 23.73
CA GLU A 904 -31.11 0.75 24.77
C GLU A 904 -30.32 -0.53 24.43
N PHE A 905 -30.22 -0.91 23.15
CA PHE A 905 -29.42 -2.05 22.73
C PHE A 905 -27.90 -1.76 22.84
N LEU A 906 -27.47 -0.57 22.43
CA LEU A 906 -26.06 -0.16 22.54
C LEU A 906 -25.60 -0.02 24.00
N GLU A 907 -26.51 0.29 24.94
CA GLU A 907 -26.21 0.36 26.37
C GLU A 907 -26.09 -1.01 27.06
N LYS A 908 -26.51 -2.10 26.40
CA LYS A 908 -26.36 -3.44 26.98
C LYS A 908 -24.87 -3.77 27.20
N PRO A 909 -24.50 -4.43 28.33
CA PRO A 909 -23.11 -4.77 28.63
C PRO A 909 -22.42 -5.54 27.47
N GLY A 910 -21.20 -5.12 27.11
CA GLY A 910 -20.37 -5.79 26.09
C GLY A 910 -20.71 -5.45 24.63
N ILE A 911 -21.59 -4.49 24.36
CA ILE A 911 -21.91 -4.02 23.00
C ILE A 911 -20.98 -2.89 22.56
N THR A 912 -20.59 -1.99 23.47
CA THR A 912 -19.78 -0.79 23.16
C THR A 912 -18.38 -0.85 23.75
N GLY A 913 -17.49 0.08 23.32
CA GLY A 913 -16.13 0.23 23.81
C GLY A 913 -15.06 -0.57 23.04
N HIS A 914 -15.33 -0.88 21.77
CA HIS A 914 -14.43 -1.72 20.95
C HIS A 914 -13.58 -0.95 19.95
N ALA A 915 -13.59 0.38 19.98
CA ALA A 915 -12.68 1.21 19.17
C ALA A 915 -11.23 1.08 19.67
N PHE A 916 -10.26 1.08 18.75
CA PHE A 916 -8.83 1.13 19.05
C PHE A 916 -8.33 2.56 18.82
N ILE A 917 -8.39 3.40 19.84
CA ILE A 917 -8.04 4.82 19.75
C ILE A 917 -6.55 5.11 19.99
N ASP A 918 -5.81 4.15 20.52
CA ASP A 918 -4.38 4.20 20.77
C ASP A 918 -3.70 2.85 20.51
N ILE A 919 -2.38 2.87 20.41
CA ILE A 919 -1.60 1.67 20.05
C ILE A 919 -1.57 0.62 21.17
N ASP A 920 -1.65 1.03 22.42
CA ASP A 920 -1.64 0.10 23.55
C ASP A 920 -2.95 -0.69 23.58
N ALA A 921 -4.08 -0.03 23.34
CA ALA A 921 -5.36 -0.71 23.16
C ALA A 921 -5.31 -1.73 22.01
N ALA A 922 -4.67 -1.37 20.88
CA ALA A 922 -4.51 -2.29 19.76
C ALA A 922 -3.61 -3.50 20.08
N ARG A 923 -2.52 -3.29 20.78
CA ARG A 923 -1.57 -4.36 21.18
C ARG A 923 -2.17 -5.32 22.20
N HIS A 924 -2.78 -4.79 23.29
CA HIS A 924 -3.26 -5.59 24.40
C HIS A 924 -4.59 -6.31 24.12
N ARG A 925 -5.47 -5.74 23.27
CA ARG A 925 -6.76 -6.36 22.95
C ARG A 925 -6.72 -7.28 21.71
N THR A 926 -5.63 -7.29 20.95
CA THR A 926 -5.48 -8.23 19.83
C THR A 926 -5.07 -9.60 20.37
N PRO A 927 -5.88 -10.65 20.20
CA PRO A 927 -5.55 -11.97 20.74
C PRO A 927 -4.33 -12.58 20.04
N PRO A 928 -3.63 -13.52 20.67
CA PRO A 928 -2.54 -14.26 20.04
C PRO A 928 -3.06 -15.16 18.91
N GLY A 929 -2.14 -15.65 18.06
CA GLY A 929 -2.47 -16.54 16.94
C GLY A 929 -2.73 -15.81 15.62
N PRO A 930 -2.89 -16.54 14.49
CA PRO A 930 -2.94 -15.97 13.15
C PRO A 930 -4.25 -15.25 12.83
N GLU A 931 -5.31 -15.51 13.57
CA GLU A 931 -6.64 -14.97 13.33
C GLU A 931 -7.15 -14.17 14.54
N ASP A 932 -7.98 -13.16 14.28
CA ASP A 932 -8.72 -12.43 15.29
C ASP A 932 -10.17 -12.23 14.81
N THR A 933 -11.04 -13.07 15.31
CA THR A 933 -12.47 -13.01 14.98
C THR A 933 -13.27 -12.23 16.03
N LEU A 934 -12.81 -12.21 17.28
CA LEU A 934 -13.52 -11.60 18.39
C LEU A 934 -13.54 -10.08 18.27
N THR A 935 -12.40 -9.45 18.19
CA THR A 935 -12.33 -7.97 18.14
C THR A 935 -12.94 -7.41 16.85
N ARG A 936 -12.87 -8.16 15.74
CA ARG A 936 -13.54 -7.78 14.48
C ARG A 936 -15.06 -7.79 14.62
N ASN A 937 -15.63 -8.87 15.13
CA ASN A 937 -17.08 -9.00 15.30
C ASN A 937 -17.64 -7.95 16.28
N GLN A 938 -16.95 -7.74 17.40
CA GLN A 938 -17.35 -6.74 18.39
C GLN A 938 -17.35 -5.32 17.82
N SER A 939 -16.24 -4.93 17.16
CA SER A 939 -16.13 -3.59 16.58
C SER A 939 -17.11 -3.35 15.43
N LEU A 940 -17.31 -4.33 14.54
CA LEU A 940 -18.25 -4.21 13.43
C LEU A 940 -19.70 -4.11 13.95
N ARG A 941 -20.05 -4.89 14.97
CA ARG A 941 -21.38 -4.84 15.62
C ARG A 941 -21.65 -3.45 16.19
N GLU A 942 -20.76 -2.94 17.03
CA GLU A 942 -20.89 -1.61 17.62
C GLU A 942 -21.01 -0.53 16.53
N LEU A 943 -20.14 -0.56 15.53
CA LEU A 943 -20.10 0.45 14.48
C LEU A 943 -21.36 0.48 13.61
N VAL A 944 -21.91 -0.69 13.22
CA VAL A 944 -23.11 -0.73 12.38
C VAL A 944 -24.38 -0.33 13.17
N LEU A 945 -24.46 -0.68 14.46
CA LEU A 945 -25.56 -0.26 15.34
C LEU A 945 -25.51 1.24 15.62
N ALA A 946 -24.36 1.80 15.93
CA ALA A 946 -24.16 3.24 16.14
C ALA A 946 -24.51 4.04 14.88
N ARG A 947 -24.13 3.56 13.69
CA ARG A 947 -24.52 4.16 12.42
C ARG A 947 -26.04 4.14 12.23
N ALA A 948 -26.68 3.02 12.50
CA ALA A 948 -28.13 2.90 12.39
C ALA A 948 -28.83 3.86 13.34
N LEU A 949 -28.41 3.92 14.61
CA LEU A 949 -28.93 4.88 15.59
C LEU A 949 -28.80 6.33 15.11
N TYR A 950 -27.60 6.71 14.67
CA TYR A 950 -27.33 8.05 14.16
C TYR A 950 -28.21 8.44 12.97
N ARG A 951 -28.53 7.51 12.08
CA ARG A 951 -29.42 7.72 10.92
C ARG A 951 -30.89 7.74 11.27
N CYS A 952 -31.28 7.07 12.34
CA CYS A 952 -32.67 7.07 12.86
C CYS A 952 -32.95 8.27 13.79
N GLY A 953 -32.10 9.30 13.83
CA GLY A 953 -32.33 10.52 14.60
C GLY A 953 -31.46 10.71 15.82
N ASP A 954 -30.70 9.68 16.23
CA ASP A 954 -29.69 9.71 17.28
C ASP A 954 -30.20 10.07 18.68
N TYR A 955 -30.75 9.11 19.39
CA TYR A 955 -31.25 9.27 20.75
C TYR A 955 -30.09 9.67 21.71
N GLU A 956 -30.24 10.83 22.36
CA GLU A 956 -29.31 11.41 23.35
C GLU A 956 -27.87 11.57 22.86
N GLY A 957 -27.62 11.57 21.55
CA GLY A 957 -26.28 11.72 20.98
C GLY A 957 -25.36 10.49 21.11
N ILE A 958 -25.90 9.33 21.49
CA ILE A 958 -25.16 8.09 21.73
C ILE A 958 -24.48 7.61 20.44
N GLY A 959 -25.21 7.61 19.31
CA GLY A 959 -24.69 7.20 18.01
C GLY A 959 -23.56 8.12 17.54
N GLU A 960 -23.74 9.44 17.66
CA GLU A 960 -22.73 10.44 17.32
C GLU A 960 -21.45 10.27 18.16
N LYS A 961 -21.62 10.04 19.48
CA LYS A 961 -20.48 9.82 20.40
C LYS A 961 -19.64 8.62 19.96
N ILE A 962 -20.27 7.47 19.73
CA ILE A 962 -19.57 6.25 19.31
C ILE A 962 -18.89 6.46 17.94
N LEU A 963 -19.59 7.07 16.97
CA LEU A 963 -19.00 7.37 15.67
C LEU A 963 -17.80 8.33 15.77
N LYS A 964 -17.81 9.30 16.69
CA LYS A 964 -16.66 10.17 16.97
C LYS A 964 -15.48 9.40 17.55
N GLU A 965 -15.68 8.37 18.35
CA GLU A 965 -14.64 7.47 18.83
C GLU A 965 -14.05 6.67 17.67
N TYR A 966 -14.89 6.03 16.85
CA TYR A 966 -14.43 5.29 15.66
C TYR A 966 -13.78 6.20 14.60
N ALA A 967 -14.12 7.46 14.49
CA ALA A 967 -13.44 8.42 13.62
C ALA A 967 -11.96 8.61 13.97
N ARG A 968 -11.56 8.24 15.20
CA ARG A 968 -10.20 8.24 15.73
C ARG A 968 -9.57 6.85 15.78
N ASP A 969 -10.29 5.79 15.40
CA ASP A 969 -9.77 4.41 15.42
C ASP A 969 -8.54 4.27 14.54
N LEU A 970 -7.54 3.54 15.03
CA LEU A 970 -6.30 3.30 14.28
C LEU A 970 -6.52 2.42 13.04
N ARG A 971 -7.61 1.66 12.98
CA ARG A 971 -7.99 0.88 11.80
C ARG A 971 -8.66 1.81 10.77
N GLY A 972 -7.96 2.09 9.68
CA GLY A 972 -8.30 3.12 8.70
C GLY A 972 -9.69 2.98 8.09
N HIS A 973 -10.16 1.76 7.82
CA HIS A 973 -11.52 1.53 7.31
C HIS A 973 -12.61 1.99 8.28
N TYR A 974 -12.46 1.75 9.57
CA TYR A 974 -13.45 2.19 10.57
C TYR A 974 -13.44 3.70 10.72
N ALA A 975 -12.25 4.30 10.80
CA ALA A 975 -12.11 5.75 10.89
C ALA A 975 -12.68 6.47 9.66
N ARG A 976 -12.41 5.96 8.46
CA ARG A 976 -12.95 6.49 7.21
C ARG A 976 -14.48 6.39 7.17
N HIS A 977 -15.02 5.22 7.51
CA HIS A 977 -16.46 4.98 7.55
C HIS A 977 -17.17 5.93 8.50
N ALA A 978 -16.73 5.97 9.75
CA ALA A 978 -17.35 6.82 10.79
C ALA A 978 -17.31 8.31 10.41
N ARG A 979 -16.17 8.82 9.91
CA ARG A 979 -16.04 10.21 9.45
C ARG A 979 -16.98 10.54 8.29
N THR A 980 -17.13 9.61 7.34
CA THR A 980 -18.04 9.82 6.21
C THR A 980 -19.49 9.86 6.68
N VAL A 981 -19.90 8.94 7.58
CA VAL A 981 -21.24 8.93 8.17
C VAL A 981 -21.54 10.26 8.89
N LEU A 982 -20.57 10.77 9.67
CA LEU A 982 -20.74 12.05 10.39
C LEU A 982 -20.84 13.25 9.44
N LYS A 983 -20.18 13.21 8.28
CA LYS A 983 -20.26 14.27 7.24
C LYS A 983 -21.61 14.24 6.50
N ASP A 984 -22.08 13.06 6.09
CA ASP A 984 -23.30 12.89 5.29
C ASP A 984 -24.55 13.51 5.96
N LYS A 985 -24.59 13.65 7.30
CA LYS A 985 -25.70 14.30 8.03
C LYS A 985 -25.57 15.81 8.09
N LYS A 986 -24.35 16.37 7.99
CA LYS A 986 -24.16 17.82 8.00
C LYS A 986 -24.55 18.47 6.68
N ASP A 987 -24.55 17.70 5.59
CA ASP A 987 -24.89 18.16 4.23
C ASP A 987 -26.37 17.97 3.87
N LYS A 988 -27.17 17.38 4.79
CA LYS A 988 -28.63 17.24 4.70
C LYS A 988 -29.33 18.24 5.63
#